data_1425d8f05cfcfc383553d66d565bc458
#
_entry.id   1425d8f05cfcfc383553d66d565bc458
#
_cell.length_a   1.000
_cell.length_b   1.000
_cell.length_c   1.000
_cell.angle_alpha   90.00
_cell.angle_beta   90.00
_cell.angle_gamma   90.00
#
_symmetry.space_group_name_H-M   'P 1'
#
loop_
_entity.id
_entity.type
_entity.pdbx_description
1 polymer ?
#
loop_
_entity_poly.entity_id
_entity_poly.type
_entity_poly.pdbx_seq_one_letter_code
_entity_poly.pdbx_strand_id
1 'polypeptide(L)'
;QVGGTRKWATGVCMADINGDRLLDIYVCNSGNIKGDDRANELFINQGIGSHGIPIFKEAAAEYGLDNRGFSTHAAFFDYDRDGDLDMYLLNNAFRPISTFDLSFNLREESDPLGGDYLYRNEDGIFADVTETAGIHNSVIGLGLGLTVSDINNDGWLDIYVANDFFERDYLYINNHDGTFTENLEEMLQHTSLSSMGSDIADLNNDGLVDIFTSDMLPEDDYRLKTTFTFDPFDFNRKHTEWGYYHQLSQNALQLNRGVDADGRMLFSDIGLMAGVAMTDWSWGTFIVDLNNDGWKDILVSNGIFRDVTDQDNLDYLSRRENIERILQGDRIDFPELIRNIPSTKLSNHAFANNGDLTFSNRAQEWGLDIPSFSNGVAYGDLDGDGDNDLVINNVNQPAFLFRNESDSLTANHYLKVKLMGEGMNSLAVGSKVTLHCAEETFVLEQMPMRGFHSSMDYVLTLGLGKHTRVDTLKVDWPDGSRTTATDVTANQMITLYQKEASPSAPKLLRDREPLLHDITETFPLRFRHVENHFIDFQREPLIPHLLSTEGPKIAKGDINGDGRDDLYLGGAKGTAGRILVQTASGTFESTNEGLLRKSNISEDVDAAFFDADGDGDQDLYVVSGGNEYSRQAPALLDRFYINDGSGEFSLSNNRLPKFYASGSCVASGDFDSDGDTDLFVGSRSVPWKYGLTPTSYLLENDGQGLFSVVTEAYAHGLDKAGMVTDAAWIDYDNDGDLDLVVVGEWMPVTLYENTGRALIEITSNTGLEKTSGWWNCIVTDDLNGDGIIDLVAGNLGNNSKIKASLLEPAAVYISDFDNNGLIEQILCTYKSGKSYPMLLRPDLVNQLPYLKEKFPTHADYGGKEITDVFSEEQLNRATVRKAYTFATTLFYGNGDGTFQQHLLPVETQFSPIYAIIARDFDGDGSKDLLLAGNFHGVPPQLGRYDASYGTLLLGGDNTTFKALLPGESGLLISGQVRDIATLTYQDGREVILIAKNDAPIQVYRQAPK
;
A
#
# COMPACT_ATOMS: atom_id res chain seq x y z
N GLN A 1 -20.60 -38.87 19.53
CA GLN A 1 -19.17 -38.74 19.38
C GLN A 1 -18.89 -38.03 18.07
N VAL A 2 -18.19 -36.91 18.15
CA VAL A 2 -17.80 -36.07 17.00
C VAL A 2 -16.36 -36.33 16.54
N GLY A 3 -15.83 -37.53 16.82
CA GLY A 3 -14.45 -37.88 16.52
C GLY A 3 -14.11 -38.10 15.05
N GLY A 4 -15.08 -37.90 14.13
CA GLY A 4 -14.92 -38.09 12.70
C GLY A 4 -14.40 -39.47 12.30
N THR A 5 -14.63 -39.87 11.07
CA THR A 5 -14.08 -41.11 10.49
C THR A 5 -12.98 -40.82 9.49
N ARG A 6 -12.78 -39.57 9.16
CA ARG A 6 -11.86 -39.08 8.11
C ARG A 6 -10.48 -38.82 8.71
N LYS A 7 -9.46 -38.75 7.86
CA LYS A 7 -8.07 -38.72 8.31
C LYS A 7 -7.43 -37.33 8.20
N TRP A 8 -8.02 -36.42 7.46
CA TRP A 8 -7.43 -35.14 7.06
C TRP A 8 -8.43 -34.00 7.24
N ALA A 9 -8.94 -33.84 8.47
CA ALA A 9 -9.76 -32.68 8.81
C ALA A 9 -8.92 -31.38 8.71
N THR A 10 -9.52 -30.36 8.15
CA THR A 10 -8.97 -29.01 7.95
C THR A 10 -9.77 -28.01 8.79
N GLY A 11 -10.70 -27.25 8.19
CA GLY A 11 -11.53 -26.28 8.90
C GLY A 11 -12.70 -26.90 9.64
N VAL A 12 -13.11 -26.24 10.73
CA VAL A 12 -14.29 -26.58 11.54
C VAL A 12 -15.16 -25.35 11.71
N CYS A 13 -16.45 -25.48 11.38
CA CYS A 13 -17.43 -24.42 11.57
C CYS A 13 -18.50 -24.89 12.55
N MET A 14 -18.97 -23.96 13.37
CA MET A 14 -20.11 -24.21 14.27
C MET A 14 -21.22 -23.22 13.94
N ALA A 15 -22.39 -23.75 13.54
CA ALA A 15 -23.58 -22.96 13.20
C ALA A 15 -24.84 -23.73 13.62
N ASP A 16 -25.94 -23.03 13.82
CA ASP A 16 -27.25 -23.65 13.96
C ASP A 16 -27.89 -23.78 12.58
N ILE A 17 -27.69 -24.94 11.94
CA ILE A 17 -28.05 -25.16 10.55
C ILE A 17 -29.52 -25.48 10.37
N ASN A 18 -30.17 -26.04 11.41
CA ASN A 18 -31.55 -26.48 11.40
C ASN A 18 -32.50 -25.56 12.18
N GLY A 19 -32.03 -24.44 12.72
CA GLY A 19 -32.82 -23.44 13.42
C GLY A 19 -33.33 -23.87 14.81
N ASP A 20 -32.70 -24.89 15.43
CA ASP A 20 -33.13 -25.40 16.72
C ASP A 20 -32.42 -24.76 17.95
N ARG A 21 -31.51 -23.78 17.68
CA ARG A 21 -30.69 -23.04 18.65
C ARG A 21 -29.60 -23.87 19.32
N LEU A 22 -29.30 -25.01 18.77
CA LEU A 22 -28.15 -25.81 19.19
C LEU A 22 -27.07 -25.73 18.09
N LEU A 23 -25.82 -25.50 18.48
CA LEU A 23 -24.74 -25.44 17.50
C LEU A 23 -24.47 -26.83 16.93
N ASP A 24 -24.57 -26.96 15.62
CA ASP A 24 -24.11 -28.08 14.82
C ASP A 24 -22.64 -27.91 14.48
N ILE A 25 -21.97 -28.96 14.02
CA ILE A 25 -20.53 -28.94 13.69
C ILE A 25 -20.35 -29.40 12.26
N TYR A 26 -19.83 -28.55 11.40
CA TYR A 26 -19.40 -28.89 10.04
C TYR A 26 -17.89 -29.04 9.99
N VAL A 27 -17.39 -30.16 9.46
CA VAL A 27 -15.96 -30.49 9.37
C VAL A 27 -15.56 -30.63 7.91
N CYS A 28 -14.68 -29.75 7.46
CA CYS A 28 -14.07 -29.84 6.15
C CYS A 28 -12.99 -30.93 6.14
N ASN A 29 -12.92 -31.70 5.05
CA ASN A 29 -11.95 -32.76 4.89
C ASN A 29 -11.22 -32.60 3.54
N SER A 30 -9.89 -32.56 3.55
CA SER A 30 -9.10 -32.50 2.32
C SER A 30 -8.70 -33.90 1.81
N GLY A 31 -8.47 -34.85 2.69
CA GLY A 31 -8.19 -36.24 2.38
C GLY A 31 -6.91 -36.49 1.62
N ASN A 32 -6.75 -37.72 1.11
CA ASN A 32 -5.63 -38.07 0.24
C ASN A 32 -6.04 -38.00 -1.25
N ILE A 33 -5.04 -38.01 -2.15
CA ILE A 33 -5.24 -37.95 -3.61
C ILE A 33 -6.14 -39.09 -4.14
N LYS A 34 -6.26 -40.19 -3.43
CA LYS A 34 -7.06 -41.36 -3.84
C LYS A 34 -8.55 -41.25 -3.55
N GLY A 35 -8.98 -40.23 -2.81
CA GLY A 35 -10.36 -39.76 -2.83
C GLY A 35 -11.38 -40.36 -1.87
N ASP A 36 -11.08 -41.44 -1.17
CA ASP A 36 -12.12 -42.16 -0.42
C ASP A 36 -12.47 -41.55 0.94
N ASP A 37 -11.60 -40.71 1.51
CA ASP A 37 -11.72 -40.17 2.85
C ASP A 37 -12.01 -38.64 2.91
N ARG A 38 -12.47 -38.02 1.80
CA ARG A 38 -12.60 -36.57 1.67
C ARG A 38 -14.00 -36.01 1.89
N ALA A 39 -15.04 -36.85 1.97
CA ALA A 39 -16.37 -36.33 2.19
C ALA A 39 -16.40 -35.45 3.48
N ASN A 40 -16.90 -34.25 3.37
CA ASN A 40 -17.13 -33.39 4.52
C ASN A 40 -18.17 -34.01 5.43
N GLU A 41 -18.14 -33.70 6.73
CA GLU A 41 -19.01 -34.27 7.74
C GLU A 41 -19.83 -33.18 8.42
N LEU A 42 -21.16 -33.42 8.59
CA LEU A 42 -22.06 -32.53 9.31
C LEU A 42 -22.61 -33.27 10.52
N PHE A 43 -22.34 -32.80 11.71
CA PHE A 43 -22.83 -33.36 12.98
C PHE A 43 -23.95 -32.50 13.52
N ILE A 44 -25.20 -32.93 13.32
CA ILE A 44 -26.39 -32.28 13.87
C ILE A 44 -26.51 -32.57 15.35
N ASN A 45 -26.66 -31.54 16.15
CA ASN A 45 -26.76 -31.60 17.62
C ASN A 45 -28.16 -32.06 18.02
N GLN A 46 -28.25 -33.17 18.75
CA GLN A 46 -29.54 -33.78 19.22
C GLN A 46 -29.84 -33.40 20.67
N GLY A 47 -29.17 -32.38 21.22
CA GLY A 47 -29.32 -31.96 22.62
C GLY A 47 -28.48 -32.77 23.60
N ILE A 48 -28.77 -32.61 24.89
CA ILE A 48 -27.97 -33.19 25.98
C ILE A 48 -28.45 -34.59 26.31
N GLY A 49 -27.57 -35.55 26.22
CA GLY A 49 -27.85 -36.95 26.59
C GLY A 49 -27.93 -37.18 28.09
N SER A 50 -28.25 -38.42 28.47
CA SER A 50 -28.48 -38.86 29.87
C SER A 50 -27.28 -38.65 30.80
N HIS A 51 -26.06 -38.43 30.25
CA HIS A 51 -24.84 -38.21 31.04
C HIS A 51 -24.40 -36.74 31.04
N GLY A 52 -25.22 -35.80 30.61
CA GLY A 52 -24.91 -34.39 30.51
C GLY A 52 -23.97 -34.02 29.33
N ILE A 53 -23.78 -34.95 28.39
CA ILE A 53 -22.90 -34.74 27.21
C ILE A 53 -23.79 -34.55 25.96
N PRO A 54 -23.49 -33.58 25.08
CA PRO A 54 -24.20 -33.41 23.82
C PRO A 54 -24.12 -34.67 22.95
N ILE A 55 -25.20 -34.97 22.26
CA ILE A 55 -25.30 -36.08 21.28
C ILE A 55 -25.37 -35.50 19.88
N PHE A 56 -24.57 -36.03 18.97
CA PHE A 56 -24.54 -35.58 17.58
C PHE A 56 -24.87 -36.74 16.62
N LYS A 57 -25.55 -36.43 15.52
CA LYS A 57 -25.82 -37.33 14.38
C LYS A 57 -25.11 -36.78 13.14
N GLU A 58 -24.27 -37.61 12.50
CA GLU A 58 -23.74 -37.29 11.18
C GLU A 58 -24.84 -37.31 10.13
N ALA A 59 -24.97 -36.26 9.32
CA ALA A 59 -26.07 -36.03 8.38
C ALA A 59 -25.63 -35.27 7.10
N ALA A 60 -24.34 -35.13 6.78
CA ALA A 60 -23.89 -34.32 5.65
C ALA A 60 -24.57 -34.71 4.33
N ALA A 61 -24.71 -36.01 4.04
CA ALA A 61 -25.37 -36.49 2.83
C ALA A 61 -26.89 -36.25 2.84
N GLU A 62 -27.53 -36.14 4.02
CA GLU A 62 -28.96 -35.85 4.15
C GLU A 62 -29.24 -34.39 3.79
N TYR A 63 -28.29 -33.46 4.09
CA TYR A 63 -28.38 -32.04 3.82
C TYR A 63 -27.80 -31.64 2.45
N GLY A 64 -27.10 -32.55 1.71
CA GLY A 64 -26.43 -32.25 0.44
C GLY A 64 -25.05 -31.61 0.63
N LEU A 65 -24.46 -31.73 1.83
CA LEU A 65 -23.20 -31.09 2.23
C LEU A 65 -22.00 -32.03 2.31
N ASP A 66 -22.10 -33.28 1.77
CA ASP A 66 -21.02 -34.27 1.74
C ASP A 66 -20.03 -34.02 0.58
N ASN A 67 -19.68 -32.77 0.30
CA ASN A 67 -18.71 -32.42 -0.75
C ASN A 67 -17.40 -33.21 -0.59
N ARG A 68 -16.79 -33.62 -1.73
CA ARG A 68 -15.58 -34.46 -1.80
C ARG A 68 -14.40 -33.75 -2.44
N GLY A 69 -14.44 -32.45 -2.49
CA GLY A 69 -13.31 -31.61 -2.93
C GLY A 69 -12.15 -31.61 -1.92
N PHE A 70 -11.23 -30.72 -2.16
CA PHE A 70 -10.13 -30.44 -1.22
C PHE A 70 -10.52 -29.28 -0.29
N SER A 71 -11.55 -29.52 0.52
CA SER A 71 -12.16 -28.48 1.35
C SER A 71 -11.23 -28.02 2.47
N THR A 72 -11.10 -26.72 2.62
CA THR A 72 -10.25 -26.06 3.64
C THR A 72 -11.08 -25.39 4.73
N HIS A 73 -12.11 -24.65 4.38
CA HIS A 73 -12.98 -23.96 5.34
C HIS A 73 -14.40 -23.82 4.77
N ALA A 74 -15.34 -23.38 5.62
CA ALA A 74 -16.70 -23.02 5.19
C ALA A 74 -17.24 -21.86 6.05
N ALA A 75 -18.15 -21.07 5.50
CA ALA A 75 -18.90 -20.06 6.21
C ALA A 75 -20.40 -20.25 5.96
N PHE A 76 -21.19 -20.18 7.04
CA PHE A 76 -22.65 -20.23 6.99
C PHE A 76 -23.20 -18.82 7.22
N PHE A 77 -23.98 -18.29 6.30
CA PHE A 77 -24.57 -16.96 6.35
C PHE A 77 -25.75 -16.85 5.41
N ASP A 78 -26.66 -15.93 5.67
CA ASP A 78 -27.85 -15.67 4.88
C ASP A 78 -27.50 -14.63 3.79
N TYR A 79 -27.15 -15.11 2.57
CA TYR A 79 -26.66 -14.21 1.51
C TYR A 79 -27.79 -13.58 0.69
N ASP A 80 -28.96 -14.21 0.63
CA ASP A 80 -30.11 -13.75 -0.17
C ASP A 80 -31.27 -13.19 0.68
N ARG A 81 -31.06 -13.15 2.01
CA ARG A 81 -31.99 -12.61 3.02
C ARG A 81 -33.34 -13.29 3.07
N ASP A 82 -33.38 -14.58 2.80
CA ASP A 82 -34.60 -15.37 2.94
C ASP A 82 -34.84 -15.90 4.38
N GLY A 83 -33.86 -15.73 5.26
CA GLY A 83 -33.94 -15.98 6.70
C GLY A 83 -33.43 -17.35 7.11
N ASP A 84 -32.77 -18.09 6.23
CA ASP A 84 -32.04 -19.29 6.55
C ASP A 84 -30.52 -19.13 6.31
N LEU A 85 -29.72 -20.12 6.68
CA LEU A 85 -28.26 -20.04 6.48
C LEU A 85 -27.86 -20.85 5.25
N ASP A 86 -27.23 -20.18 4.31
CA ASP A 86 -26.56 -20.74 3.15
C ASP A 86 -25.11 -21.09 3.49
N MET A 87 -24.33 -21.63 2.55
CA MET A 87 -22.94 -21.99 2.82
C MET A 87 -22.01 -21.64 1.65
N TYR A 88 -20.96 -20.87 1.92
CA TYR A 88 -19.77 -20.82 1.06
C TYR A 88 -18.78 -21.89 1.50
N LEU A 89 -18.35 -22.75 0.58
CA LEU A 89 -17.34 -23.78 0.81
C LEU A 89 -16.05 -23.46 0.08
N LEU A 90 -15.03 -23.18 0.85
CA LEU A 90 -13.67 -22.91 0.36
C LEU A 90 -12.95 -24.22 0.08
N ASN A 91 -12.45 -24.37 -1.13
CA ASN A 91 -11.62 -25.48 -1.56
C ASN A 91 -10.22 -25.01 -1.98
N ASN A 92 -9.31 -25.97 -2.17
CA ASN A 92 -7.93 -25.69 -2.52
C ASN A 92 -7.56 -26.50 -3.78
N ALA A 93 -7.11 -25.83 -4.84
CA ALA A 93 -6.66 -26.48 -6.04
C ALA A 93 -5.46 -27.41 -5.74
N PHE A 94 -5.62 -28.71 -6.03
CA PHE A 94 -4.59 -29.70 -5.68
C PHE A 94 -3.64 -30.04 -6.84
N ARG A 95 -3.85 -29.44 -8.01
CA ARG A 95 -2.95 -29.68 -9.16
C ARG A 95 -1.60 -29.02 -8.89
N PRO A 96 -0.49 -29.75 -9.09
CA PRO A 96 0.83 -29.13 -8.96
C PRO A 96 0.97 -27.94 -9.91
N ILE A 97 1.44 -26.81 -9.42
CA ILE A 97 1.65 -25.57 -10.20
C ILE A 97 2.51 -25.84 -11.45
N SER A 98 3.49 -26.75 -11.35
CA SER A 98 4.31 -27.18 -12.48
C SER A 98 3.55 -27.84 -13.65
N THR A 99 2.27 -28.13 -13.49
CA THR A 99 1.40 -28.69 -14.55
C THR A 99 0.65 -27.63 -15.34
N PHE A 100 0.69 -26.35 -14.89
CA PHE A 100 0.06 -25.24 -15.55
C PHE A 100 1.03 -24.49 -16.46
N ASP A 101 0.53 -23.99 -17.58
CA ASP A 101 1.20 -22.93 -18.34
C ASP A 101 0.80 -21.58 -17.71
N LEU A 102 1.70 -21.01 -16.92
CA LEU A 102 1.45 -19.74 -16.21
C LEU A 102 1.48 -18.50 -17.12
N SER A 103 1.75 -18.67 -18.43
CA SER A 103 1.79 -17.55 -19.37
C SER A 103 0.39 -16.96 -19.69
N PHE A 104 -0.67 -17.52 -19.15
CA PHE A 104 -2.03 -17.00 -19.19
C PHE A 104 -2.81 -17.48 -17.95
N ASN A 105 -3.75 -16.66 -17.51
CA ASN A 105 -4.56 -16.96 -16.34
C ASN A 105 -5.66 -17.98 -16.67
N LEU A 106 -5.87 -18.94 -15.76
CA LEU A 106 -6.85 -20.03 -15.88
C LEU A 106 -8.03 -19.87 -14.90
N ARG A 107 -8.27 -18.69 -14.37
CA ARG A 107 -9.29 -18.39 -13.34
C ARG A 107 -10.67 -18.89 -13.73
N GLU A 108 -11.04 -18.76 -15.01
CA GLU A 108 -12.34 -19.15 -15.55
C GLU A 108 -12.47 -20.66 -15.83
N GLU A 109 -11.39 -21.45 -15.69
CA GLU A 109 -11.47 -22.90 -15.84
C GLU A 109 -11.91 -23.55 -14.53
N SER A 110 -13.04 -24.27 -14.57
CA SER A 110 -13.62 -24.93 -13.40
C SER A 110 -12.89 -26.23 -13.03
N ASP A 111 -12.72 -26.47 -11.72
CA ASP A 111 -12.29 -27.76 -11.16
C ASP A 111 -13.29 -28.25 -10.11
N PRO A 112 -13.99 -29.38 -10.37
CA PRO A 112 -15.01 -29.89 -9.44
C PRO A 112 -14.44 -30.42 -8.11
N LEU A 113 -13.14 -30.46 -7.94
CA LEU A 113 -12.50 -30.90 -6.69
C LEU A 113 -11.74 -29.77 -5.99
N GLY A 114 -11.17 -28.83 -6.75
CA GLY A 114 -10.35 -27.73 -6.22
C GLY A 114 -11.04 -26.38 -6.19
N GLY A 115 -12.11 -26.19 -6.98
CA GLY A 115 -12.82 -24.92 -7.02
C GLY A 115 -13.82 -24.74 -5.87
N ASP A 116 -14.10 -23.48 -5.55
CA ASP A 116 -15.03 -23.09 -4.49
C ASP A 116 -16.48 -23.34 -4.87
N TYR A 117 -17.35 -23.39 -3.84
CA TYR A 117 -18.79 -23.60 -4.02
C TYR A 117 -19.61 -22.62 -3.16
N LEU A 118 -20.72 -22.13 -3.73
CA LEU A 118 -21.81 -21.51 -2.98
C LEU A 118 -23.03 -22.46 -3.02
N TYR A 119 -23.51 -22.81 -1.84
CA TYR A 119 -24.70 -23.62 -1.66
C TYR A 119 -25.82 -22.79 -1.08
N ARG A 120 -26.98 -22.76 -1.77
CA ARG A 120 -28.20 -22.16 -1.24
C ARG A 120 -28.98 -23.21 -0.48
N ASN A 121 -29.45 -22.85 0.71
CA ASN A 121 -30.37 -23.66 1.51
C ASN A 121 -31.78 -23.55 0.93
N GLU A 122 -32.41 -24.67 0.63
CA GLU A 122 -33.77 -24.77 0.17
C GLU A 122 -34.54 -25.68 1.14
N ASP A 123 -35.15 -25.10 2.18
CA ASP A 123 -35.92 -25.86 3.22
C ASP A 123 -35.07 -26.97 3.90
N GLY A 124 -33.78 -26.73 4.17
CA GLY A 124 -32.85 -27.66 4.84
C GLY A 124 -32.12 -28.61 3.88
N ILE A 125 -32.17 -28.40 2.57
CA ILE A 125 -31.37 -29.09 1.58
C ILE A 125 -30.56 -28.09 0.81
N PHE A 126 -29.20 -28.23 0.82
CA PHE A 126 -28.31 -27.31 0.19
C PHE A 126 -28.07 -27.64 -1.28
N ALA A 127 -28.41 -26.69 -2.16
CA ALA A 127 -28.29 -26.79 -3.60
C ALA A 127 -27.08 -25.96 -4.10
N ASP A 128 -26.24 -26.56 -4.97
CA ASP A 128 -25.15 -25.86 -5.62
C ASP A 128 -25.65 -24.76 -6.56
N VAL A 129 -25.32 -23.52 -6.28
CA VAL A 129 -25.67 -22.33 -7.08
C VAL A 129 -24.44 -21.57 -7.59
N THR A 130 -23.26 -22.13 -7.46
CA THR A 130 -21.94 -21.52 -7.72
C THR A 130 -21.89 -20.74 -9.05
N GLU A 131 -22.20 -21.43 -10.17
CA GLU A 131 -22.15 -20.82 -11.50
C GLU A 131 -23.19 -19.71 -11.65
N THR A 132 -24.41 -19.93 -11.16
CA THR A 132 -25.52 -18.97 -11.28
C THR A 132 -25.34 -17.75 -10.37
N ALA A 133 -24.64 -17.92 -9.26
CA ALA A 133 -24.30 -16.83 -8.33
C ALA A 133 -23.06 -16.02 -8.74
N GLY A 134 -22.32 -16.42 -9.79
CA GLY A 134 -21.13 -15.69 -10.27
C GLY A 134 -19.88 -15.95 -9.43
N ILE A 135 -19.78 -17.08 -8.74
CA ILE A 135 -18.60 -17.46 -7.96
C ILE A 135 -17.61 -18.24 -8.84
N HIS A 136 -16.32 -17.90 -8.76
CA HIS A 136 -15.26 -18.63 -9.45
C HIS A 136 -15.05 -20.01 -8.84
N ASN A 137 -15.27 -21.06 -9.63
CA ASN A 137 -14.91 -22.43 -9.28
C ASN A 137 -13.56 -22.77 -9.94
N SER A 138 -12.52 -22.04 -9.58
CA SER A 138 -11.26 -21.99 -10.34
C SER A 138 -10.34 -23.18 -10.16
N VAL A 139 -9.73 -23.66 -11.26
CA VAL A 139 -8.70 -24.70 -11.25
C VAL A 139 -7.39 -24.27 -10.59
N ILE A 140 -7.16 -22.95 -10.42
CA ILE A 140 -5.96 -22.37 -9.84
C ILE A 140 -6.17 -21.72 -8.48
N GLY A 141 -7.41 -21.65 -7.98
CA GLY A 141 -7.73 -21.11 -6.66
C GLY A 141 -7.11 -21.98 -5.55
N LEU A 142 -6.35 -21.36 -4.65
CA LEU A 142 -5.70 -22.00 -3.50
C LEU A 142 -6.21 -21.37 -2.22
N GLY A 143 -7.53 -21.44 -2.02
CA GLY A 143 -8.23 -20.78 -0.92
C GLY A 143 -7.83 -21.29 0.47
N LEU A 144 -7.32 -20.40 1.33
CA LEU A 144 -6.92 -20.70 2.70
C LEU A 144 -7.67 -19.84 3.74
N GLY A 145 -7.93 -18.57 3.44
CA GLY A 145 -8.73 -17.68 4.29
C GLY A 145 -10.10 -17.41 3.69
N LEU A 146 -11.11 -17.35 4.53
CA LEU A 146 -12.50 -17.02 4.15
C LEU A 146 -13.09 -16.11 5.21
N THR A 147 -13.55 -14.93 4.80
CA THR A 147 -14.24 -14.00 5.70
C THR A 147 -15.46 -13.42 4.99
N VAL A 148 -16.56 -13.34 5.70
CA VAL A 148 -17.82 -12.75 5.24
C VAL A 148 -18.13 -11.52 6.09
N SER A 149 -18.45 -10.40 5.45
CA SER A 149 -18.72 -9.12 6.13
C SER A 149 -19.51 -8.21 5.18
N ASP A 150 -20.18 -7.20 5.71
CA ASP A 150 -20.78 -6.09 4.95
C ASP A 150 -19.66 -5.08 4.59
N ILE A 151 -18.86 -5.43 3.55
CA ILE A 151 -17.61 -4.73 3.21
C ILE A 151 -17.89 -3.33 2.65
N ASN A 152 -18.94 -3.19 1.85
CA ASN A 152 -19.33 -1.93 1.23
C ASN A 152 -20.31 -1.12 2.08
N ASN A 153 -20.68 -1.63 3.27
CA ASN A 153 -21.57 -0.99 4.26
C ASN A 153 -22.98 -0.68 3.71
N ASP A 154 -23.49 -1.53 2.79
CA ASP A 154 -24.85 -1.45 2.23
C ASP A 154 -25.87 -2.34 2.97
N GLY A 155 -25.38 -3.11 3.93
CA GLY A 155 -26.14 -4.02 4.80
C GLY A 155 -26.29 -5.44 4.24
N TRP A 156 -25.76 -5.77 3.06
CA TRP A 156 -25.68 -7.11 2.52
C TRP A 156 -24.31 -7.71 2.77
N LEU A 157 -24.25 -9.02 2.92
CA LEU A 157 -23.01 -9.70 3.21
C LEU A 157 -22.22 -9.99 1.92
N ASP A 158 -20.99 -9.58 1.90
CA ASP A 158 -19.98 -9.80 0.87
C ASP A 158 -19.03 -10.91 1.29
N ILE A 159 -18.18 -11.39 0.37
CA ILE A 159 -17.26 -12.50 0.61
C ILE A 159 -15.84 -12.10 0.21
N TYR A 160 -14.89 -12.31 1.12
CA TYR A 160 -13.46 -12.20 0.85
C TYR A 160 -12.80 -13.56 0.95
N VAL A 161 -12.06 -13.96 -0.10
CA VAL A 161 -11.31 -15.21 -0.19
C VAL A 161 -9.84 -14.90 -0.34
N ALA A 162 -9.03 -15.37 0.61
CA ALA A 162 -7.58 -15.27 0.57
C ALA A 162 -7.03 -16.51 -0.16
N ASN A 163 -6.32 -16.28 -1.29
CA ASN A 163 -5.71 -17.30 -2.11
C ASN A 163 -4.18 -17.31 -1.95
N ASP A 164 -3.58 -18.48 -1.84
CA ASP A 164 -2.13 -18.65 -1.82
C ASP A 164 -1.56 -18.71 -3.25
N PHE A 165 -0.26 -18.43 -3.44
CA PHE A 165 0.52 -18.47 -4.69
C PHE A 165 0.08 -17.47 -5.78
N PHE A 166 -0.08 -17.95 -7.03
CA PHE A 166 -0.19 -17.10 -8.21
C PHE A 166 -1.59 -16.51 -8.42
N GLU A 167 -2.63 -17.18 -7.93
CA GLU A 167 -3.96 -16.62 -8.04
C GLU A 167 -4.17 -15.57 -6.95
N ARG A 168 -4.73 -14.42 -7.37
CA ARG A 168 -5.05 -13.34 -6.45
C ARG A 168 -6.22 -13.71 -5.52
N ASP A 169 -6.39 -12.95 -4.47
CA ASP A 169 -7.58 -13.01 -3.63
C ASP A 169 -8.85 -12.69 -4.46
N TYR A 170 -10.01 -13.08 -3.94
CA TYR A 170 -11.30 -12.70 -4.52
C TYR A 170 -12.09 -11.84 -3.54
N LEU A 171 -12.75 -10.82 -4.07
CA LEU A 171 -13.65 -9.95 -3.33
C LEU A 171 -15.00 -9.90 -4.06
N TYR A 172 -15.96 -10.66 -3.56
CA TYR A 172 -17.30 -10.76 -4.13
C TYR A 172 -18.26 -9.80 -3.43
N ILE A 173 -18.80 -8.84 -4.17
CA ILE A 173 -19.82 -7.91 -3.71
C ILE A 173 -21.19 -8.45 -4.07
N ASN A 174 -22.09 -8.47 -3.09
CA ASN A 174 -23.46 -8.95 -3.25
C ASN A 174 -24.31 -7.99 -4.10
N ASN A 175 -24.96 -8.49 -5.15
CA ASN A 175 -25.77 -7.68 -6.06
C ASN A 175 -27.23 -7.52 -5.60
N HIS A 176 -27.61 -8.03 -4.44
CA HIS A 176 -28.99 -8.01 -3.86
C HIS A 176 -30.04 -8.81 -4.65
N ASP A 177 -29.63 -9.69 -5.54
CA ASP A 177 -30.50 -10.51 -6.40
C ASP A 177 -30.14 -12.00 -6.38
N GLY A 178 -29.36 -12.42 -5.41
CA GLY A 178 -28.84 -13.78 -5.27
C GLY A 178 -27.58 -14.05 -6.08
N THR A 179 -26.95 -13.02 -6.63
CA THR A 179 -25.68 -13.10 -7.36
C THR A 179 -24.60 -12.21 -6.74
N PHE A 180 -23.36 -12.46 -7.11
CA PHE A 180 -22.20 -11.67 -6.72
C PHE A 180 -21.43 -11.17 -7.93
N THR A 181 -20.75 -10.04 -7.76
CA THR A 181 -19.75 -9.53 -8.72
C THR A 181 -18.37 -9.53 -8.06
N GLU A 182 -17.40 -10.11 -8.71
CA GLU A 182 -16.01 -10.06 -8.22
C GLU A 182 -15.38 -8.72 -8.59
N ASN A 183 -15.05 -7.89 -7.57
CA ASN A 183 -14.67 -6.48 -7.73
C ASN A 183 -13.30 -6.17 -7.11
N LEU A 184 -12.44 -7.16 -6.87
CA LEU A 184 -11.16 -6.93 -6.18
C LEU A 184 -10.29 -5.89 -6.90
N GLU A 185 -10.13 -6.00 -8.21
CA GLU A 185 -9.25 -5.11 -9.00
C GLU A 185 -9.73 -3.65 -9.03
N GLU A 186 -11.02 -3.42 -8.82
CA GLU A 186 -11.59 -2.06 -8.77
C GLU A 186 -11.45 -1.43 -7.37
N MET A 187 -11.34 -2.25 -6.31
CA MET A 187 -11.39 -1.81 -4.92
C MET A 187 -10.00 -1.78 -4.25
N LEU A 188 -9.12 -2.72 -4.59
CA LEU A 188 -7.77 -2.87 -4.04
C LEU A 188 -6.71 -2.61 -5.11
N GLN A 189 -5.60 -1.95 -4.76
CA GLN A 189 -4.49 -1.69 -5.71
C GLN A 189 -3.57 -2.91 -5.86
N HIS A 190 -3.44 -3.71 -4.81
CA HIS A 190 -2.69 -4.97 -4.80
C HIS A 190 -3.16 -5.88 -3.66
N THR A 191 -2.74 -7.13 -3.70
CA THR A 191 -3.00 -8.13 -2.65
C THR A 191 -1.70 -8.74 -2.13
N SER A 192 -1.78 -9.55 -1.08
CA SER A 192 -0.69 -10.45 -0.69
C SER A 192 -0.42 -11.47 -1.80
N LEU A 193 0.83 -11.96 -1.91
CA LEU A 193 1.20 -13.02 -2.86
C LEU A 193 0.84 -14.41 -2.35
N SER A 194 1.00 -14.63 -1.06
CA SER A 194 0.74 -15.91 -0.41
C SER A 194 -0.25 -15.72 0.73
N SER A 195 -1.46 -15.33 0.35
CA SER A 195 -2.53 -15.06 1.31
C SER A 195 -2.93 -16.31 2.09
N MET A 196 -2.83 -16.25 3.42
CA MET A 196 -3.14 -17.36 4.32
C MET A 196 -4.49 -17.13 5.02
N GLY A 197 -4.47 -16.66 6.25
CA GLY A 197 -5.68 -16.25 6.95
C GLY A 197 -6.07 -14.81 6.64
N SER A 198 -7.35 -14.52 6.69
CA SER A 198 -7.89 -13.17 6.58
C SER A 198 -8.89 -12.88 7.69
N ASP A 199 -9.01 -11.62 8.06
CA ASP A 199 -10.06 -11.15 8.97
C ASP A 199 -10.49 -9.72 8.61
N ILE A 200 -11.75 -9.40 8.93
CA ILE A 200 -12.37 -8.13 8.56
C ILE A 200 -13.05 -7.52 9.78
N ALA A 201 -12.67 -6.30 10.14
CA ALA A 201 -13.33 -5.49 11.15
C ALA A 201 -12.90 -4.03 11.06
N ASP A 202 -13.66 -3.13 11.69
CA ASP A 202 -13.35 -1.70 11.82
C ASP A 202 -12.20 -1.51 12.84
N LEU A 203 -10.99 -1.23 12.35
CA LEU A 203 -9.76 -1.09 13.15
C LEU A 203 -9.56 0.30 13.73
N ASN A 204 -10.05 1.33 13.03
CA ASN A 204 -9.83 2.73 13.39
C ASN A 204 -11.07 3.41 14.00
N ASN A 205 -12.13 2.64 14.24
CA ASN A 205 -13.40 3.10 14.83
C ASN A 205 -14.12 4.18 14.01
N ASP A 206 -13.94 4.18 12.67
CA ASP A 206 -14.63 5.10 11.75
C ASP A 206 -15.96 4.55 11.24
N GLY A 207 -16.28 3.30 11.55
CA GLY A 207 -17.51 2.61 11.18
C GLY A 207 -17.46 1.91 9.82
N LEU A 208 -16.30 1.90 9.15
CA LEU A 208 -16.02 1.12 7.96
C LEU A 208 -15.13 -0.09 8.34
N VAL A 209 -15.30 -1.18 7.65
CA VAL A 209 -14.50 -2.38 7.94
C VAL A 209 -13.24 -2.40 7.09
N ASP A 210 -12.11 -2.77 7.73
CA ASP A 210 -10.81 -2.95 7.13
C ASP A 210 -10.51 -4.43 6.93
N ILE A 211 -9.62 -4.77 6.01
CA ILE A 211 -9.26 -6.17 5.70
C ILE A 211 -7.80 -6.39 6.08
N PHE A 212 -7.53 -7.40 6.91
CA PHE A 212 -6.17 -7.84 7.19
C PHE A 212 -5.95 -9.27 6.70
N THR A 213 -4.93 -9.45 5.83
CA THR A 213 -4.55 -10.75 5.25
C THR A 213 -3.10 -11.05 5.62
N SER A 214 -2.82 -12.24 6.15
CA SER A 214 -1.47 -12.66 6.49
C SER A 214 -0.75 -13.35 5.33
N ASP A 215 0.59 -13.25 5.34
CA ASP A 215 1.54 -13.82 4.36
C ASP A 215 2.71 -14.47 5.10
N MET A 216 3.77 -14.83 4.39
CA MET A 216 4.92 -15.57 4.91
C MET A 216 6.20 -14.73 5.06
N LEU A 217 6.17 -13.41 4.90
CA LEU A 217 7.38 -12.58 4.92
C LEU A 217 7.97 -12.47 6.33
N PRO A 218 9.23 -12.93 6.56
CA PRO A 218 9.88 -12.82 7.85
C PRO A 218 10.28 -11.39 8.20
N GLU A 219 10.07 -11.01 9.46
CA GLU A 219 10.62 -9.78 10.02
C GLU A 219 12.11 -9.93 10.38
N ASP A 220 12.53 -11.07 10.93
CA ASP A 220 13.91 -11.34 11.35
C ASP A 220 14.86 -11.43 10.14
N ASP A 221 16.00 -10.72 10.19
CA ASP A 221 16.95 -10.64 9.06
C ASP A 221 17.56 -12.01 8.70
N TYR A 222 17.86 -12.83 9.72
CA TYR A 222 18.38 -14.18 9.47
C TYR A 222 17.34 -15.03 8.76
N ARG A 223 16.11 -15.04 9.27
CA ARG A 223 14.99 -15.77 8.70
C ARG A 223 14.70 -15.30 7.26
N LEU A 224 14.58 -13.99 7.05
CA LEU A 224 14.36 -13.40 5.73
C LEU A 224 15.40 -13.89 4.71
N LYS A 225 16.68 -13.86 5.09
CA LYS A 225 17.79 -14.23 4.18
C LYS A 225 17.98 -15.74 4.00
N THR A 226 17.40 -16.56 4.87
CA THR A 226 17.55 -18.02 4.80
C THR A 226 16.31 -18.75 4.29
N THR A 227 15.11 -18.14 4.40
CA THR A 227 13.85 -18.83 4.02
C THR A 227 13.07 -18.13 2.94
N PHE A 228 13.54 -16.98 2.43
CA PHE A 228 12.75 -16.18 1.50
C PHE A 228 13.51 -15.82 0.22
N THR A 229 12.76 -15.61 -0.86
CA THR A 229 13.24 -15.03 -2.13
C THR A 229 12.15 -14.13 -2.69
N PHE A 230 12.57 -13.14 -3.48
CA PHE A 230 11.63 -12.29 -4.21
C PHE A 230 11.73 -12.57 -5.71
N ASP A 231 10.61 -12.44 -6.40
CA ASP A 231 10.58 -12.52 -7.83
C ASP A 231 11.36 -11.37 -8.47
N PRO A 232 12.04 -11.59 -9.60
CA PRO A 232 12.65 -10.51 -10.36
C PRO A 232 11.58 -9.52 -10.86
N PHE A 233 11.95 -8.24 -10.96
CA PHE A 233 11.07 -7.17 -11.44
C PHE A 233 10.38 -7.50 -12.78
N ASP A 234 11.14 -8.08 -13.72
CA ASP A 234 10.63 -8.48 -15.04
C ASP A 234 9.56 -9.58 -14.97
N PHE A 235 9.71 -10.52 -14.04
CA PHE A 235 8.74 -11.60 -13.84
C PHE A 235 7.45 -11.05 -13.23
N ASN A 236 7.56 -10.22 -12.21
CA ASN A 236 6.41 -9.57 -11.57
C ASN A 236 5.59 -8.74 -12.58
N ARG A 237 6.25 -7.99 -13.47
CA ARG A 237 5.57 -7.28 -14.56
C ARG A 237 4.86 -8.22 -15.52
N LYS A 238 5.52 -9.30 -15.97
CA LYS A 238 4.89 -10.30 -16.86
C LYS A 238 3.71 -10.99 -16.21
N HIS A 239 3.74 -11.20 -14.92
CA HIS A 239 2.67 -11.81 -14.16
C HIS A 239 1.35 -11.05 -14.34
N THR A 240 1.41 -9.71 -14.26
CA THR A 240 0.24 -8.86 -14.57
C THR A 240 -0.17 -8.89 -16.04
N GLU A 241 0.80 -8.93 -16.99
CA GLU A 241 0.53 -9.06 -18.42
C GLU A 241 -0.18 -10.40 -18.78
N TRP A 242 0.03 -11.45 -17.98
CA TRP A 242 -0.59 -12.78 -18.15
C TRP A 242 -1.98 -12.89 -17.53
N GLY A 243 -2.53 -11.80 -16.99
CA GLY A 243 -3.87 -11.75 -16.43
C GLY A 243 -3.95 -12.07 -14.93
N TYR A 244 -2.81 -12.16 -14.26
CA TYR A 244 -2.75 -12.14 -12.80
C TYR A 244 -2.77 -10.69 -12.29
N TYR A 245 -2.78 -10.49 -10.98
CA TYR A 245 -2.85 -9.16 -10.39
C TYR A 245 -1.52 -8.73 -9.77
N HIS A 246 -1.47 -7.50 -9.24
CA HIS A 246 -0.35 -7.05 -8.42
C HIS A 246 -0.40 -7.75 -7.07
N GLN A 247 0.59 -8.60 -6.81
CA GLN A 247 0.69 -9.38 -5.58
C GLN A 247 2.05 -9.14 -4.94
N LEU A 248 2.06 -8.86 -3.62
CA LEU A 248 3.27 -8.52 -2.87
C LEU A 248 3.45 -9.50 -1.71
N SER A 249 4.67 -9.99 -1.54
CA SER A 249 5.00 -10.85 -0.41
C SER A 249 5.09 -10.03 0.87
N GLN A 250 3.95 -9.88 1.54
CA GLN A 250 3.78 -9.20 2.83
C GLN A 250 2.36 -9.38 3.35
N ASN A 251 2.16 -9.29 4.67
CA ASN A 251 0.81 -9.11 5.16
C ASN A 251 0.24 -7.81 4.63
N ALA A 252 -1.01 -7.83 4.19
CA ALA A 252 -1.73 -6.65 3.72
C ALA A 252 -2.72 -6.17 4.79
N LEU A 253 -2.66 -4.89 5.14
CA LEU A 253 -3.67 -4.20 5.93
C LEU A 253 -4.36 -3.18 5.04
N GLN A 254 -5.45 -3.59 4.42
CA GLN A 254 -6.27 -2.80 3.52
C GLN A 254 -7.20 -1.89 4.33
N LEU A 255 -6.77 -0.65 4.55
CA LEU A 255 -7.59 0.37 5.21
C LEU A 255 -8.70 0.83 4.28
N ASN A 256 -9.93 0.80 4.75
CA ASN A 256 -11.09 1.27 4.01
C ASN A 256 -11.09 2.80 3.91
N ARG A 257 -11.13 3.33 2.68
CA ARG A 257 -11.13 4.76 2.39
C ARG A 257 -12.52 5.33 2.11
N GLY A 258 -13.57 4.54 2.37
CA GLY A 258 -14.94 4.87 1.99
C GLY A 258 -15.19 4.74 0.50
N VAL A 259 -16.28 5.34 0.04
CA VAL A 259 -16.69 5.28 -1.37
C VAL A 259 -16.17 6.47 -2.17
N ASP A 260 -15.88 6.25 -3.44
CA ASP A 260 -15.59 7.32 -4.40
C ASP A 260 -16.87 8.06 -4.85
N ALA A 261 -16.72 8.94 -5.85
CA ALA A 261 -17.83 9.69 -6.41
C ALA A 261 -18.89 8.80 -7.10
N ASP A 262 -18.51 7.64 -7.58
CA ASP A 262 -19.39 6.68 -8.26
C ASP A 262 -19.98 5.62 -7.31
N GLY A 263 -19.62 5.67 -6.02
CA GLY A 263 -20.08 4.75 -4.97
C GLY A 263 -19.27 3.45 -4.87
N ARG A 264 -18.08 3.39 -5.50
CA ARG A 264 -17.16 2.24 -5.35
C ARG A 264 -16.35 2.39 -4.08
N MET A 265 -16.25 1.32 -3.29
CA MET A 265 -15.40 1.25 -2.10
C MET A 265 -13.92 1.21 -2.52
N LEU A 266 -13.07 1.92 -1.78
CA LEU A 266 -11.64 2.00 -2.03
C LEU A 266 -10.85 1.58 -0.81
N PHE A 267 -9.74 0.89 -1.03
CA PHE A 267 -8.84 0.44 0.03
C PHE A 267 -7.40 0.88 -0.23
N SER A 268 -6.66 1.14 0.84
CA SER A 268 -5.23 1.46 0.81
C SER A 268 -4.46 0.46 1.69
N ASP A 269 -3.49 -0.28 1.14
CA ASP A 269 -2.61 -1.09 2.00
C ASP A 269 -1.67 -0.19 2.79
N ILE A 270 -1.83 -0.22 4.11
CA ILE A 270 -0.98 0.53 5.06
C ILE A 270 -0.13 -0.40 5.95
N GLY A 271 -0.08 -1.68 5.67
CA GLY A 271 0.55 -2.70 6.53
C GLY A 271 2.00 -2.41 6.88
N LEU A 272 2.77 -1.83 5.95
CA LEU A 272 4.16 -1.43 6.21
C LEU A 272 4.25 -0.24 7.17
N MET A 273 3.37 0.75 7.04
CA MET A 273 3.31 1.90 7.95
C MET A 273 2.79 1.48 9.31
N ALA A 274 1.76 0.68 9.32
CA ALA A 274 1.14 0.15 10.53
C ALA A 274 2.08 -0.75 11.36
N GLY A 275 3.15 -1.30 10.74
CA GLY A 275 4.12 -2.16 11.40
C GLY A 275 3.68 -3.61 11.55
N VAL A 276 2.72 -4.06 10.73
CA VAL A 276 2.13 -5.42 10.79
C VAL A 276 2.42 -6.26 9.54
N ALA A 277 3.17 -5.74 8.57
CA ALA A 277 3.38 -6.35 7.26
C ALA A 277 4.28 -7.60 7.26
N MET A 278 5.01 -7.87 8.33
CA MET A 278 6.03 -8.94 8.37
C MET A 278 5.92 -9.74 9.66
N THR A 279 5.49 -10.99 9.57
CA THR A 279 5.24 -11.86 10.73
C THR A 279 5.76 -13.29 10.55
N ASP A 280 6.61 -13.55 9.54
CA ASP A 280 7.10 -14.89 9.17
C ASP A 280 5.93 -15.79 8.68
N TRP A 281 6.07 -17.09 8.68
CA TRP A 281 5.06 -18.02 8.17
C TRP A 281 3.79 -18.01 9.02
N SER A 282 2.84 -17.21 8.62
CA SER A 282 1.62 -16.92 9.37
C SER A 282 0.42 -17.73 8.86
N TRP A 283 -0.54 -17.99 9.75
CA TRP A 283 -1.74 -18.74 9.45
C TRP A 283 -3.00 -18.04 9.94
N GLY A 284 -3.30 -18.18 11.23
CA GLY A 284 -4.48 -17.57 11.86
C GLY A 284 -4.28 -16.08 12.04
N THR A 285 -5.26 -15.32 11.59
CA THR A 285 -5.27 -13.88 11.61
C THR A 285 -6.59 -13.40 12.19
N PHE A 286 -6.56 -12.55 13.23
CA PHE A 286 -7.74 -12.08 13.92
C PHE A 286 -7.63 -10.61 14.29
N ILE A 287 -8.73 -9.91 14.09
CA ILE A 287 -8.92 -8.53 14.52
C ILE A 287 -9.88 -8.56 15.71
N VAL A 288 -9.35 -8.35 16.93
CA VAL A 288 -10.08 -8.50 18.18
C VAL A 288 -9.52 -7.58 19.25
N ASP A 289 -10.38 -6.93 20.04
CA ASP A 289 -9.95 -6.17 21.22
C ASP A 289 -9.59 -7.16 22.36
N LEU A 290 -8.30 -7.27 22.66
CA LEU A 290 -7.77 -8.18 23.69
C LEU A 290 -7.63 -7.53 25.06
N ASN A 291 -7.63 -6.20 25.14
CA ASN A 291 -7.38 -5.48 26.39
C ASN A 291 -8.57 -4.63 26.84
N ASN A 292 -9.70 -4.74 26.13
CA ASN A 292 -10.94 -4.01 26.38
C ASN A 292 -10.81 -2.48 26.32
N ASP A 293 -9.81 -1.95 25.58
CA ASP A 293 -9.63 -0.50 25.48
C ASP A 293 -10.52 0.17 24.42
N GLY A 294 -11.25 -0.64 23.62
CA GLY A 294 -12.15 -0.21 22.55
C GLY A 294 -11.48 -0.15 21.18
N TRP A 295 -10.16 -0.31 21.11
CA TRP A 295 -9.42 -0.43 19.86
C TRP A 295 -9.16 -1.90 19.54
N LYS A 296 -9.40 -2.31 18.32
CA LYS A 296 -9.16 -3.72 17.95
C LYS A 296 -7.70 -3.94 17.65
N ASP A 297 -7.15 -4.96 18.33
CA ASP A 297 -5.79 -5.46 18.15
C ASP A 297 -5.73 -6.46 17.01
N ILE A 298 -4.50 -6.81 16.57
CA ILE A 298 -4.28 -7.86 15.56
C ILE A 298 -3.49 -9.00 16.20
N LEU A 299 -4.06 -10.22 16.16
CA LEU A 299 -3.41 -11.44 16.58
C LEU A 299 -3.05 -12.29 15.34
N VAL A 300 -1.77 -12.72 15.26
CA VAL A 300 -1.27 -13.57 14.18
C VAL A 300 -0.60 -14.81 14.75
N SER A 301 -1.09 -16.00 14.35
CA SER A 301 -0.47 -17.27 14.71
C SER A 301 0.60 -17.68 13.68
N ASN A 302 1.73 -18.20 14.19
CA ASN A 302 2.90 -18.47 13.39
C ASN A 302 3.43 -19.89 13.52
N GLY A 303 4.06 -20.34 12.44
CA GLY A 303 4.98 -21.45 12.40
C GLY A 303 4.59 -22.57 11.44
N ILE A 304 5.57 -23.08 10.76
CA ILE A 304 5.48 -24.30 9.96
C ILE A 304 6.42 -25.37 10.56
N PHE A 305 5.94 -26.60 10.63
CA PHE A 305 6.73 -27.69 11.27
C PHE A 305 8.05 -27.97 10.59
N ARG A 306 8.17 -27.70 9.28
CA ARG A 306 9.39 -27.79 8.49
C ARG A 306 9.52 -26.54 7.63
N ASP A 307 10.67 -25.91 7.68
CA ASP A 307 11.00 -24.74 6.86
C ASP A 307 11.21 -25.15 5.39
N VAL A 308 10.13 -25.49 4.67
CA VAL A 308 10.19 -26.05 3.30
C VAL A 308 10.77 -25.05 2.30
N THR A 309 10.78 -23.77 2.62
CA THR A 309 11.38 -22.68 1.84
C THR A 309 12.83 -22.38 2.21
N ASP A 310 13.45 -23.18 3.11
CA ASP A 310 14.86 -23.00 3.47
C ASP A 310 15.76 -23.07 2.22
N GLN A 311 16.43 -21.95 1.93
CA GLN A 311 17.16 -21.75 0.68
C GLN A 311 18.39 -22.66 0.56
N ASP A 312 19.06 -22.97 1.66
CA ASP A 312 20.21 -23.88 1.64
C ASP A 312 19.76 -25.31 1.36
N ASN A 313 18.58 -25.70 1.83
CA ASN A 313 17.99 -27.00 1.51
C ASN A 313 17.51 -27.06 0.05
N LEU A 314 16.89 -25.97 -0.46
CA LEU A 314 16.50 -25.88 -1.88
C LEU A 314 17.72 -25.89 -2.81
N ASP A 315 18.78 -25.16 -2.47
CA ASP A 315 20.06 -25.20 -3.18
C ASP A 315 20.68 -26.62 -3.19
N TYR A 316 20.60 -27.33 -2.05
CA TYR A 316 21.05 -28.73 -1.99
C TYR A 316 20.25 -29.65 -2.92
N LEU A 317 18.93 -29.55 -2.92
CA LEU A 317 18.05 -30.36 -3.78
C LEU A 317 18.24 -30.06 -5.28
N SER A 318 18.50 -28.79 -5.63
CA SER A 318 18.68 -28.30 -7.01
C SER A 318 20.04 -28.67 -7.61
N ARG A 319 21.00 -29.22 -6.82
CA ARG A 319 22.29 -29.64 -7.34
C ARG A 319 22.15 -30.75 -8.40
N ARG A 320 22.88 -30.61 -9.50
CA ARG A 320 22.81 -31.51 -10.64
C ARG A 320 22.94 -32.99 -10.26
N GLU A 321 23.81 -33.30 -9.31
CA GLU A 321 24.03 -34.68 -8.81
C GLU A 321 22.75 -35.25 -8.17
N ASN A 322 22.02 -34.44 -7.41
CA ASN A 322 20.77 -34.85 -6.77
C ASN A 322 19.64 -34.99 -7.81
N ILE A 323 19.55 -34.06 -8.74
CA ILE A 323 18.59 -34.12 -9.86
C ILE A 323 18.84 -35.37 -10.72
N GLU A 324 20.10 -35.67 -11.08
CA GLU A 324 20.45 -36.87 -11.85
C GLU A 324 20.09 -38.17 -11.11
N ARG A 325 20.30 -38.24 -9.80
CA ARG A 325 19.88 -39.39 -8.96
C ARG A 325 18.37 -39.54 -8.96
N ILE A 326 17.62 -38.43 -8.84
CA ILE A 326 16.15 -38.41 -8.91
C ILE A 326 15.68 -38.97 -10.27
N LEU A 327 16.27 -38.50 -11.38
CA LEU A 327 15.89 -38.89 -12.74
C LEU A 327 16.29 -40.35 -13.09
N GLN A 328 17.34 -40.88 -12.49
CA GLN A 328 17.79 -42.25 -12.68
C GLN A 328 16.94 -43.29 -11.91
N GLY A 329 15.97 -42.81 -11.12
CA GLY A 329 15.05 -43.66 -10.36
C GLY A 329 15.71 -44.31 -9.14
N ASP A 330 16.79 -43.70 -8.63
CA ASP A 330 17.31 -44.06 -7.30
C ASP A 330 16.19 -43.88 -6.29
N ARG A 331 16.01 -44.85 -5.42
CA ARG A 331 15.04 -44.73 -4.33
C ARG A 331 15.48 -43.60 -3.41
N ILE A 332 14.87 -42.45 -3.62
CA ILE A 332 15.02 -41.36 -2.66
C ILE A 332 14.32 -41.76 -1.37
N ASP A 333 15.06 -41.73 -0.28
CA ASP A 333 14.46 -41.81 1.06
C ASP A 333 13.79 -40.46 1.36
N PHE A 334 12.57 -40.24 0.85
CA PHE A 334 11.79 -39.04 1.14
C PHE A 334 11.69 -38.71 2.65
N PRO A 335 11.49 -39.69 3.54
CA PRO A 335 11.59 -39.46 4.98
C PRO A 335 12.94 -38.90 5.44
N GLU A 336 14.07 -39.28 4.83
CA GLU A 336 15.38 -38.72 5.15
C GLU A 336 15.50 -37.26 4.67
N LEU A 337 15.06 -36.98 3.46
CA LEU A 337 15.03 -35.61 2.92
C LEU A 337 14.20 -34.68 3.79
N ILE A 338 13.01 -35.13 4.17
CA ILE A 338 12.11 -34.33 5.04
C ILE A 338 12.72 -34.10 6.44
N ARG A 339 13.43 -35.11 6.99
CA ARG A 339 14.11 -34.96 8.28
C ARG A 339 15.23 -33.92 8.26
N ASN A 340 15.85 -33.70 7.11
CA ASN A 340 16.96 -32.77 6.96
C ASN A 340 16.50 -31.30 6.78
N ILE A 341 15.22 -31.09 6.44
CA ILE A 341 14.65 -29.73 6.39
C ILE A 341 14.66 -29.14 7.80
N PRO A 342 15.16 -27.92 8.00
CA PRO A 342 15.11 -27.24 9.31
C PRO A 342 13.70 -27.19 9.90
N SER A 343 13.62 -27.06 11.20
CA SER A 343 12.36 -26.95 11.94
C SER A 343 12.52 -25.89 13.01
N THR A 344 12.00 -24.70 12.75
CA THR A 344 12.13 -23.53 13.62
C THR A 344 10.80 -23.19 14.23
N LYS A 345 10.73 -23.20 15.57
CA LYS A 345 9.54 -22.71 16.29
C LYS A 345 9.52 -21.20 16.31
N LEU A 346 8.39 -20.63 15.96
CA LEU A 346 8.16 -19.20 15.96
C LEU A 346 7.19 -18.79 17.05
N SER A 347 7.34 -17.57 17.55
CA SER A 347 6.37 -16.95 18.44
C SER A 347 5.21 -16.38 17.64
N ASN A 348 4.01 -16.39 18.24
CA ASN A 348 2.87 -15.68 17.71
C ASN A 348 3.05 -14.16 17.88
N HIS A 349 2.38 -13.35 17.08
CA HIS A 349 2.36 -11.90 17.22
C HIS A 349 1.02 -11.45 17.79
N ALA A 350 1.07 -10.47 18.70
CA ALA A 350 -0.10 -9.75 19.20
C ALA A 350 0.22 -8.25 19.12
N PHE A 351 -0.42 -7.59 18.17
CA PHE A 351 -0.19 -6.18 17.87
C PHE A 351 -1.29 -5.34 18.53
N ALA A 352 -0.93 -4.63 19.60
CA ALA A 352 -1.83 -3.65 20.23
C ALA A 352 -2.01 -2.44 19.32
N ASN A 353 -3.23 -2.02 19.13
CA ASN A 353 -3.59 -0.83 18.37
C ASN A 353 -3.22 0.43 19.16
N ASN A 354 -2.48 1.37 18.55
CA ASN A 354 -2.09 2.62 19.19
C ASN A 354 -3.11 3.76 18.99
N GLY A 355 -4.18 3.54 18.21
CA GLY A 355 -5.20 4.53 17.90
C GLY A 355 -4.80 5.58 16.86
N ASP A 356 -3.69 5.35 16.14
CA ASP A 356 -3.14 6.25 15.14
C ASP A 356 -2.77 5.54 13.82
N LEU A 357 -3.43 4.42 13.52
CA LEU A 357 -3.14 3.51 12.41
C LEU A 357 -1.78 2.80 12.50
N THR A 358 -1.13 2.85 13.66
CA THR A 358 0.07 2.06 13.95
C THR A 358 -0.20 1.03 15.04
N PHE A 359 0.63 0.00 15.09
CA PHE A 359 0.49 -1.09 16.06
C PHE A 359 1.83 -1.38 16.75
N SER A 360 1.74 -1.83 18.01
CA SER A 360 2.89 -2.24 18.81
C SER A 360 2.81 -3.72 19.13
N ASN A 361 3.83 -4.51 18.78
CA ASN A 361 3.85 -5.93 19.14
C ASN A 361 4.02 -6.10 20.66
N ARG A 362 2.97 -6.58 21.33
CA ARG A 362 2.90 -6.82 22.79
C ARG A 362 2.92 -8.30 23.15
N ALA A 363 3.20 -9.19 22.20
CA ALA A 363 3.15 -10.64 22.45
C ALA A 363 3.96 -11.06 23.69
N GLN A 364 5.15 -10.49 23.90
CA GLN A 364 5.97 -10.77 25.08
C GLN A 364 5.33 -10.26 26.38
N GLU A 365 4.80 -9.05 26.38
CA GLU A 365 4.18 -8.44 27.56
C GLU A 365 2.89 -9.16 27.95
N TRP A 366 2.15 -9.66 26.94
CA TRP A 366 0.90 -10.39 27.11
C TRP A 366 1.08 -11.90 27.32
N GLY A 367 2.34 -12.39 27.33
CA GLY A 367 2.65 -13.81 27.57
C GLY A 367 2.35 -14.74 26.39
N LEU A 368 2.23 -14.20 25.17
CA LEU A 368 1.90 -14.93 23.95
C LEU A 368 3.14 -15.31 23.12
N ASP A 369 4.36 -14.91 23.53
CA ASP A 369 5.61 -15.14 22.78
C ASP A 369 6.20 -16.54 22.99
N ILE A 370 5.36 -17.55 23.14
CA ILE A 370 5.78 -18.95 23.32
C ILE A 370 6.09 -19.57 21.95
N PRO A 371 7.36 -19.96 21.67
CA PRO A 371 7.72 -20.57 20.41
C PRO A 371 6.97 -21.87 20.11
N SER A 372 6.28 -21.93 18.97
CA SER A 372 5.36 -23.01 18.61
C SER A 372 5.30 -23.24 17.10
N PHE A 373 4.42 -24.11 16.67
CA PHE A 373 3.96 -24.26 15.28
C PHE A 373 2.44 -24.06 15.31
N SER A 374 2.02 -22.82 15.50
CA SER A 374 0.60 -22.44 15.67
C SER A 374 -0.11 -22.31 14.31
N ASN A 375 -1.37 -22.70 14.26
CA ASN A 375 -2.24 -22.59 13.08
C ASN A 375 -3.53 -21.84 13.45
N GLY A 376 -4.68 -22.58 13.50
CA GLY A 376 -5.96 -22.00 13.84
C GLY A 376 -6.02 -21.47 15.27
N VAL A 377 -6.74 -20.39 15.45
CA VAL A 377 -7.00 -19.74 16.74
C VAL A 377 -8.51 -19.56 16.90
N ALA A 378 -8.99 -19.63 18.12
CA ALA A 378 -10.35 -19.21 18.47
C ALA A 378 -10.30 -18.37 19.74
N TYR A 379 -11.23 -17.46 19.88
CA TYR A 379 -11.38 -16.61 21.06
C TYR A 379 -12.81 -16.59 21.58
N GLY A 380 -12.96 -16.28 22.84
CA GLY A 380 -14.24 -16.08 23.53
C GLY A 380 -14.02 -15.99 25.03
N ASP A 381 -14.94 -15.41 25.74
CA ASP A 381 -14.90 -15.29 27.20
C ASP A 381 -15.31 -16.63 27.85
N LEU A 382 -14.33 -17.48 28.18
CA LEU A 382 -14.54 -18.86 28.63
C LEU A 382 -14.86 -18.97 30.14
N ASP A 383 -14.45 -18.01 30.96
CA ASP A 383 -14.70 -18.01 32.40
C ASP A 383 -15.75 -16.96 32.83
N GLY A 384 -16.21 -16.12 31.93
CA GLY A 384 -17.32 -15.23 32.15
C GLY A 384 -16.97 -13.90 32.82
N ASP A 385 -15.69 -13.50 32.80
CA ASP A 385 -15.18 -12.29 33.45
C ASP A 385 -15.22 -11.04 32.56
N GLY A 386 -15.44 -11.21 31.25
CA GLY A 386 -15.74 -10.11 30.30
C GLY A 386 -14.60 -9.71 29.40
N ASP A 387 -13.55 -10.49 29.36
CA ASP A 387 -12.51 -10.38 28.33
C ASP A 387 -12.40 -11.66 27.48
N ASN A 388 -11.69 -11.58 26.36
CA ASN A 388 -11.60 -12.69 25.42
C ASN A 388 -10.38 -13.57 25.73
N ASP A 389 -10.61 -14.82 26.12
CA ASP A 389 -9.61 -15.88 26.21
C ASP A 389 -9.24 -16.44 24.84
N LEU A 390 -8.06 -17.09 24.72
CA LEU A 390 -7.57 -17.62 23.45
C LEU A 390 -7.35 -19.14 23.53
N VAL A 391 -7.75 -19.83 22.48
CA VAL A 391 -7.40 -21.23 22.21
C VAL A 391 -6.61 -21.31 20.92
N ILE A 392 -5.36 -21.78 20.99
CA ILE A 392 -4.46 -21.84 19.82
C ILE A 392 -4.09 -23.30 19.53
N ASN A 393 -4.41 -23.76 18.33
CA ASN A 393 -4.02 -25.09 17.86
C ASN A 393 -2.56 -25.11 17.40
N ASN A 394 -1.84 -26.19 17.74
CA ASN A 394 -0.42 -26.34 17.42
C ASN A 394 -0.15 -27.66 16.71
N VAL A 395 0.74 -27.64 15.72
CA VAL A 395 1.22 -28.86 15.04
C VAL A 395 2.23 -29.57 15.94
N ASN A 396 2.00 -30.86 16.18
CA ASN A 396 2.86 -31.75 16.98
C ASN A 396 3.14 -31.24 18.41
N GLN A 397 2.26 -30.41 18.96
CA GLN A 397 2.29 -29.89 20.32
C GLN A 397 0.85 -29.84 20.87
N PRO A 398 0.65 -29.84 22.20
CA PRO A 398 -0.67 -29.55 22.77
C PRO A 398 -1.16 -28.18 22.35
N ALA A 399 -2.47 -28.03 22.19
CA ALA A 399 -3.09 -26.72 22.03
C ALA A 399 -2.82 -25.85 23.24
N PHE A 400 -2.67 -24.55 23.02
CA PHE A 400 -2.59 -23.57 24.10
C PHE A 400 -3.99 -23.11 24.48
N LEU A 401 -4.19 -22.92 25.76
CA LEU A 401 -5.34 -22.24 26.34
C LEU A 401 -4.81 -21.09 27.21
N PHE A 402 -5.03 -19.88 26.73
CA PHE A 402 -4.63 -18.66 27.43
C PHE A 402 -5.86 -18.04 28.06
N ARG A 403 -5.81 -17.83 29.35
CA ARG A 403 -6.74 -16.98 30.07
C ARG A 403 -6.27 -15.55 29.96
N ASN A 404 -7.16 -14.68 29.54
CA ASN A 404 -6.96 -13.24 29.57
C ASN A 404 -7.18 -12.73 31.01
N GLU A 405 -6.38 -11.79 31.46
CA GLU A 405 -6.45 -11.19 32.80
C GLU A 405 -6.68 -9.66 32.69
N SER A 406 -7.21 -9.18 31.55
CA SER A 406 -7.43 -7.76 31.31
C SER A 406 -8.42 -7.15 32.30
N ASP A 407 -9.40 -7.91 32.78
CA ASP A 407 -10.35 -7.53 33.83
C ASP A 407 -9.67 -7.08 35.14
N SER A 408 -8.54 -7.72 35.47
CA SER A 408 -7.78 -7.47 36.70
C SER A 408 -6.58 -6.53 36.48
N LEU A 409 -6.02 -6.45 35.28
CA LEU A 409 -4.82 -5.69 34.93
C LEU A 409 -5.11 -4.27 34.46
N THR A 410 -6.30 -4.04 33.87
CA THR A 410 -6.71 -2.75 33.35
C THR A 410 -7.89 -2.16 34.13
N ALA A 411 -8.20 -0.92 33.89
CA ALA A 411 -9.43 -0.28 34.38
C ALA A 411 -10.43 -0.06 33.23
N ASN A 412 -10.35 -0.90 32.22
CA ASN A 412 -11.21 -0.85 31.06
C ASN A 412 -12.54 -1.57 31.35
N HIS A 413 -13.56 -1.19 30.61
CA HIS A 413 -14.91 -1.70 30.73
C HIS A 413 -15.28 -2.47 29.46
N TYR A 414 -16.31 -3.29 29.54
CA TYR A 414 -16.82 -4.06 28.42
C TYR A 414 -18.36 -4.07 28.36
N LEU A 415 -18.92 -4.46 27.22
CA LEU A 415 -20.30 -4.86 27.08
C LEU A 415 -20.37 -6.16 26.30
N LYS A 416 -21.04 -7.19 26.85
CA LYS A 416 -21.32 -8.42 26.12
C LYS A 416 -22.72 -8.34 25.52
N VAL A 417 -22.83 -8.64 24.22
CA VAL A 417 -24.09 -8.61 23.48
C VAL A 417 -24.38 -10.00 22.92
N LYS A 418 -25.51 -10.56 23.37
CA LYS A 418 -26.05 -11.80 22.84
C LYS A 418 -27.22 -11.51 21.94
N LEU A 419 -27.15 -11.96 20.69
CA LEU A 419 -28.19 -11.76 19.68
C LEU A 419 -29.03 -13.00 19.52
N MET A 420 -30.36 -12.80 19.38
CA MET A 420 -31.35 -13.87 19.20
C MET A 420 -32.16 -13.54 17.95
N GLY A 421 -31.86 -14.24 16.86
CA GLY A 421 -32.53 -14.10 15.57
C GLY A 421 -33.89 -14.77 15.52
N GLU A 422 -34.57 -14.60 14.40
CA GLU A 422 -35.83 -15.26 14.05
C GLU A 422 -35.61 -16.26 12.90
N GLY A 423 -36.53 -17.18 12.71
CA GLY A 423 -36.47 -18.17 11.64
C GLY A 423 -35.34 -19.19 11.83
N MET A 424 -34.71 -19.54 10.71
CA MET A 424 -33.63 -20.51 10.66
C MET A 424 -32.26 -19.87 11.05
N ASN A 425 -32.08 -18.54 10.83
CA ASN A 425 -30.95 -17.81 11.33
C ASN A 425 -31.13 -17.43 12.83
N SER A 426 -31.24 -18.42 13.66
CA SER A 426 -31.65 -18.28 15.06
C SER A 426 -30.64 -17.55 15.94
N LEU A 427 -29.38 -17.50 15.54
CA LEU A 427 -28.25 -16.85 16.22
C LEU A 427 -27.87 -15.54 15.54
N ALA A 428 -28.66 -15.06 14.61
CA ALA A 428 -28.53 -13.76 13.97
C ALA A 428 -27.15 -13.51 13.30
N VAL A 429 -26.63 -14.52 12.61
CA VAL A 429 -25.41 -14.36 11.80
C VAL A 429 -25.60 -13.25 10.76
N GLY A 430 -24.63 -12.35 10.62
CA GLY A 430 -24.69 -11.19 9.73
C GLY A 430 -25.26 -9.93 10.38
N SER A 431 -25.63 -9.95 11.67
CA SER A 431 -26.04 -8.73 12.37
C SER A 431 -24.87 -7.84 12.70
N LYS A 432 -25.07 -6.52 12.63
CA LYS A 432 -24.08 -5.48 12.95
C LYS A 432 -24.46 -4.76 14.24
N VAL A 433 -23.56 -4.74 15.22
CA VAL A 433 -23.72 -4.05 16.50
C VAL A 433 -22.88 -2.78 16.49
N THR A 434 -23.51 -1.64 16.72
CA THR A 434 -22.86 -0.33 16.82
C THR A 434 -23.12 0.27 18.20
N LEU A 435 -22.06 0.65 18.91
CA LEU A 435 -22.13 1.36 20.18
C LEU A 435 -21.62 2.79 20.01
N HIS A 436 -22.36 3.74 20.55
CA HIS A 436 -21.90 5.13 20.65
C HIS A 436 -21.67 5.49 22.12
N CYS A 437 -20.46 5.93 22.45
CA CYS A 437 -20.02 6.35 23.78
C CYS A 437 -19.37 7.72 23.66
N ALA A 438 -20.08 8.79 24.02
CA ALA A 438 -19.68 10.18 23.74
C ALA A 438 -19.39 10.39 22.25
N GLU A 439 -18.16 10.72 21.89
CA GLU A 439 -17.74 10.93 20.49
C GLU A 439 -17.21 9.66 19.82
N GLU A 440 -17.04 8.57 20.56
CA GLU A 440 -16.47 7.34 20.05
C GLU A 440 -17.56 6.36 19.58
N THR A 441 -17.21 5.58 18.55
CA THR A 441 -18.09 4.58 17.96
C THR A 441 -17.36 3.24 17.88
N PHE A 442 -18.00 2.17 18.36
CA PHE A 442 -17.45 0.82 18.29
C PHE A 442 -18.40 -0.08 17.48
N VAL A 443 -17.85 -0.84 16.55
CA VAL A 443 -18.62 -1.71 15.65
C VAL A 443 -18.10 -3.14 15.70
N LEU A 444 -19.02 -4.12 15.82
CA LEU A 444 -18.74 -5.54 15.60
C LEU A 444 -19.84 -6.20 14.80
N GLU A 445 -19.48 -7.16 13.95
CA GLU A 445 -20.40 -8.01 13.22
C GLU A 445 -20.49 -9.40 13.83
N GLN A 446 -21.71 -9.96 13.85
CA GLN A 446 -21.98 -11.33 14.27
C GLN A 446 -21.61 -12.31 13.16
N MET A 447 -20.32 -12.53 12.98
CA MET A 447 -19.76 -13.48 12.02
C MET A 447 -18.74 -14.39 12.70
N PRO A 448 -19.17 -15.55 13.21
CA PRO A 448 -18.27 -16.42 13.97
C PRO A 448 -17.30 -17.22 13.10
N MET A 449 -17.59 -17.48 11.81
CA MET A 449 -16.68 -18.16 10.89
C MET A 449 -15.74 -17.14 10.26
N ARG A 450 -14.50 -17.08 10.79
CA ARG A 450 -13.50 -16.09 10.37
C ARG A 450 -12.08 -16.56 10.69
N GLY A 451 -11.08 -15.86 10.18
CA GLY A 451 -9.67 -16.17 10.39
C GLY A 451 -9.20 -17.37 9.54
N PHE A 452 -8.50 -18.30 10.17
CA PHE A 452 -7.94 -19.47 9.49
C PHE A 452 -8.56 -20.76 10.05
N HIS A 453 -9.41 -21.42 9.28
CA HIS A 453 -10.03 -22.72 9.58
C HIS A 453 -10.75 -22.78 10.95
N SER A 454 -11.29 -21.68 11.43
CA SER A 454 -11.75 -21.50 12.81
C SER A 454 -13.17 -20.97 12.93
N SER A 455 -13.75 -21.12 14.13
CA SER A 455 -15.07 -20.60 14.48
C SER A 455 -15.04 -20.01 15.89
N MET A 456 -15.64 -18.81 16.08
CA MET A 456 -15.61 -18.02 17.30
C MET A 456 -16.90 -18.16 18.12
N ASP A 457 -16.92 -17.52 19.31
CA ASP A 457 -18.14 -17.44 20.13
C ASP A 457 -19.21 -16.56 19.46
N TYR A 458 -20.47 -16.87 19.72
CA TYR A 458 -21.65 -16.12 19.30
C TYR A 458 -22.02 -14.99 20.26
N VAL A 459 -21.34 -14.85 21.38
CA VAL A 459 -21.49 -13.70 22.28
C VAL A 459 -20.44 -12.68 21.91
N LEU A 460 -20.86 -11.51 21.41
CA LEU A 460 -19.96 -10.43 21.07
C LEU A 460 -19.47 -9.73 22.34
N THR A 461 -18.17 -9.66 22.56
CA THR A 461 -17.54 -8.88 23.62
C THR A 461 -16.93 -7.62 23.01
N LEU A 462 -17.44 -6.45 23.42
CA LEU A 462 -16.99 -5.15 22.97
C LEU A 462 -16.31 -4.43 24.13
N GLY A 463 -15.02 -4.11 23.99
CA GLY A 463 -14.31 -3.22 24.89
C GLY A 463 -14.86 -1.80 24.78
N LEU A 464 -14.89 -1.09 25.89
CA LEU A 464 -15.41 0.25 26.02
C LEU A 464 -14.38 1.25 26.57
N GLY A 465 -13.13 0.80 26.74
CA GLY A 465 -12.10 1.62 27.37
C GLY A 465 -12.54 2.14 28.73
N LYS A 466 -12.55 3.43 28.92
CA LYS A 466 -12.93 4.07 30.19
C LYS A 466 -14.44 4.39 30.32
N HIS A 467 -15.23 4.08 29.31
CA HIS A 467 -16.66 4.37 29.33
C HIS A 467 -17.41 3.38 30.23
N THR A 468 -18.08 3.89 31.25
CA THR A 468 -18.93 3.12 32.18
C THR A 468 -20.35 2.93 31.66
N ARG A 469 -20.65 3.49 30.48
CA ARG A 469 -21.99 3.57 29.91
C ARG A 469 -21.95 3.75 28.40
N VAL A 470 -22.84 3.09 27.69
CA VAL A 470 -23.09 3.27 26.26
C VAL A 470 -24.32 4.16 26.11
N ASP A 471 -24.16 5.30 25.42
CA ASP A 471 -25.25 6.25 25.20
C ASP A 471 -26.32 5.69 24.28
N THR A 472 -25.89 5.05 23.19
CA THR A 472 -26.77 4.39 22.23
C THR A 472 -26.15 3.11 21.71
N LEU A 473 -26.90 2.02 21.80
CA LEU A 473 -26.58 0.73 21.18
C LEU A 473 -27.58 0.51 20.04
N LYS A 474 -27.07 0.19 18.85
CA LYS A 474 -27.88 -0.18 17.68
C LYS A 474 -27.50 -1.59 17.23
N VAL A 475 -28.49 -2.37 16.84
CA VAL A 475 -28.29 -3.65 16.14
C VAL A 475 -29.02 -3.56 14.81
N ASP A 476 -28.29 -3.64 13.73
CA ASP A 476 -28.82 -3.85 12.39
C ASP A 476 -28.89 -5.36 12.15
N TRP A 477 -30.12 -5.86 11.95
CA TRP A 477 -30.38 -7.29 11.79
C TRP A 477 -30.26 -7.69 10.30
N PRO A 478 -30.04 -8.99 9.98
CA PRO A 478 -29.85 -9.44 8.60
C PRO A 478 -30.99 -9.08 7.65
N ASP A 479 -32.24 -9.01 8.16
CA ASP A 479 -33.44 -8.62 7.40
C ASP A 479 -33.59 -7.11 7.15
N GLY A 480 -32.57 -6.30 7.57
CA GLY A 480 -32.59 -4.83 7.46
C GLY A 480 -33.42 -4.13 8.54
N SER A 481 -34.01 -4.85 9.49
CA SER A 481 -34.63 -4.23 10.67
C SER A 481 -33.58 -3.75 11.70
N ARG A 482 -33.98 -2.88 12.65
CA ARG A 482 -33.09 -2.30 13.65
C ARG A 482 -33.70 -2.33 15.05
N THR A 483 -32.85 -2.71 16.01
CA THR A 483 -33.12 -2.50 17.45
C THR A 483 -32.20 -1.35 17.95
N THR A 484 -32.76 -0.49 18.79
CA THR A 484 -32.02 0.59 19.46
C THR A 484 -32.26 0.52 20.96
N ALA A 485 -31.21 0.47 21.75
CA ALA A 485 -31.23 0.63 23.20
C ALA A 485 -30.40 1.86 23.58
N THR A 486 -30.81 2.58 24.61
CA THR A 486 -30.09 3.76 25.10
C THR A 486 -29.73 3.56 26.55
N ASP A 487 -28.64 4.22 26.96
CA ASP A 487 -28.35 4.33 28.40
C ASP A 487 -27.94 2.99 29.03
N VAL A 488 -27.15 2.17 28.29
CA VAL A 488 -26.73 0.83 28.70
C VAL A 488 -25.50 0.92 29.59
N THR A 489 -25.57 0.35 30.80
CA THR A 489 -24.44 0.30 31.74
C THR A 489 -23.39 -0.71 31.25
N ALA A 490 -22.12 -0.41 31.40
CA ALA A 490 -21.01 -1.31 31.12
C ALA A 490 -20.92 -2.51 32.09
N ASN A 491 -20.02 -3.44 31.82
CA ASN A 491 -19.69 -4.62 32.62
C ASN A 491 -20.88 -5.55 32.86
N GLN A 492 -21.62 -5.83 31.81
CA GLN A 492 -22.74 -6.77 31.84
C GLN A 492 -22.94 -7.46 30.49
N MET A 493 -23.72 -8.50 30.48
CA MET A 493 -24.25 -9.12 29.26
C MET A 493 -25.71 -8.70 29.06
N ILE A 494 -26.03 -8.26 27.85
CA ILE A 494 -27.41 -8.00 27.43
C ILE A 494 -27.81 -8.98 26.34
N THR A 495 -29.09 -9.32 26.31
CA THR A 495 -29.66 -10.14 25.21
C THR A 495 -30.69 -9.32 24.44
N LEU A 496 -30.52 -9.25 23.13
CA LEU A 496 -31.40 -8.53 22.21
C LEU A 496 -32.07 -9.52 21.26
N TYR A 497 -33.30 -9.23 20.92
CA TYR A 497 -34.15 -10.12 20.11
C TYR A 497 -34.59 -9.42 18.84
N GLN A 498 -34.38 -10.04 17.67
CA GLN A 498 -34.82 -9.54 16.36
C GLN A 498 -36.32 -9.25 16.30
N LYS A 499 -37.14 -10.08 16.91
CA LYS A 499 -38.60 -9.87 16.99
C LYS A 499 -39.04 -8.53 17.64
N GLU A 500 -38.15 -7.85 18.33
CA GLU A 500 -38.36 -6.54 18.96
C GLU A 500 -37.87 -5.39 18.09
N ALA A 501 -37.28 -5.71 16.92
CA ALA A 501 -36.76 -4.72 15.99
C ALA A 501 -37.91 -3.97 15.25
N SER A 502 -37.53 -2.81 14.74
CA SER A 502 -38.41 -1.98 13.90
C SER A 502 -37.80 -1.86 12.49
N PRO A 503 -38.60 -1.69 11.44
CA PRO A 503 -38.05 -1.40 10.11
C PRO A 503 -37.11 -0.20 10.13
N SER A 504 -35.97 -0.31 9.47
CA SER A 504 -35.01 0.77 9.33
C SER A 504 -35.00 1.31 7.90
N ALA A 505 -34.71 2.60 7.76
CA ALA A 505 -34.46 3.18 6.45
C ALA A 505 -33.09 2.73 5.93
N PRO A 506 -32.94 2.49 4.63
CA PRO A 506 -31.61 2.22 4.03
C PRO A 506 -30.61 3.33 4.40
N LYS A 507 -29.40 2.94 4.72
CA LYS A 507 -28.30 3.89 4.97
C LYS A 507 -27.86 4.47 3.63
N LEU A 508 -27.79 5.81 3.55
CA LEU A 508 -27.18 6.46 2.39
C LEU A 508 -25.67 6.42 2.56
N LEU A 509 -24.97 5.91 1.57
CA LEU A 509 -23.51 5.82 1.56
C LEU A 509 -22.84 7.20 1.36
N ARG A 510 -23.61 8.22 1.01
CA ARG A 510 -23.06 9.55 0.69
C ARG A 510 -24.01 10.66 1.13
N ASP A 511 -23.51 11.58 1.96
CA ASP A 511 -24.29 12.69 2.53
C ASP A 511 -24.03 14.07 1.89
N ARG A 512 -22.95 14.25 1.12
CA ARG A 512 -22.52 15.54 0.55
C ARG A 512 -22.00 15.41 -0.89
N GLU A 513 -22.18 16.47 -1.67
CA GLU A 513 -21.49 16.63 -2.96
C GLU A 513 -19.98 16.79 -2.72
N PRO A 514 -19.11 16.12 -3.50
CA PRO A 514 -17.66 16.25 -3.36
C PRO A 514 -17.17 17.65 -3.77
N LEU A 515 -16.03 18.05 -3.23
CA LEU A 515 -15.43 19.36 -3.54
C LEU A 515 -14.89 19.41 -4.98
N LEU A 516 -14.41 18.30 -5.50
CA LEU A 516 -13.81 18.17 -6.84
C LEU A 516 -14.58 17.13 -7.67
N HIS A 517 -14.67 17.40 -8.97
CA HIS A 517 -15.29 16.50 -9.93
C HIS A 517 -14.29 16.13 -11.02
N ASP A 518 -14.14 14.85 -11.30
CA ASP A 518 -13.42 14.38 -12.49
C ASP A 518 -14.22 14.74 -13.75
N ILE A 519 -13.63 15.55 -14.59
CA ILE A 519 -14.21 15.97 -15.88
C ILE A 519 -13.39 15.50 -17.08
N THR A 520 -12.47 14.56 -16.88
CA THR A 520 -11.51 14.07 -17.87
C THR A 520 -12.18 13.69 -19.18
N GLU A 521 -13.26 12.94 -19.15
CA GLU A 521 -13.96 12.47 -20.34
C GLU A 521 -14.66 13.59 -21.12
N THR A 522 -15.08 14.65 -20.44
CA THR A 522 -15.83 15.77 -21.03
C THR A 522 -14.96 16.98 -21.33
N PHE A 523 -13.79 17.09 -20.71
CA PHE A 523 -12.86 18.17 -20.96
C PHE A 523 -12.12 17.98 -22.31
N PRO A 524 -11.91 19.01 -23.11
CA PRO A 524 -11.42 18.88 -24.49
C PRO A 524 -9.90 18.73 -24.62
N LEU A 525 -9.21 18.30 -23.55
CA LEU A 525 -7.78 17.99 -23.56
C LEU A 525 -7.59 16.48 -23.69
N ARG A 526 -6.77 16.05 -24.65
CA ARG A 526 -6.44 14.63 -24.85
C ARG A 526 -4.92 14.48 -24.95
N PHE A 527 -4.33 14.00 -23.88
CA PHE A 527 -2.92 13.65 -23.83
C PHE A 527 -2.76 12.33 -23.06
N ARG A 528 -1.89 11.47 -23.54
CA ARG A 528 -1.43 10.27 -22.86
C ARG A 528 0.08 10.26 -22.90
N HIS A 529 0.71 10.22 -21.74
CA HIS A 529 2.12 9.90 -21.62
C HIS A 529 2.33 8.42 -21.97
N VAL A 530 3.33 8.13 -22.78
CA VAL A 530 3.67 6.76 -23.18
C VAL A 530 5.13 6.54 -22.87
N GLU A 531 5.38 5.69 -21.87
CA GLU A 531 6.72 5.36 -21.42
C GLU A 531 7.37 4.30 -22.31
N ASN A 532 8.69 4.31 -22.41
CA ASN A 532 9.42 3.28 -23.12
C ASN A 532 9.76 2.10 -22.19
N HIS A 533 9.96 0.93 -22.79
CA HIS A 533 10.27 -0.29 -22.06
C HIS A 533 11.77 -0.39 -21.71
N PHE A 534 12.21 0.40 -20.72
CA PHE A 534 13.55 0.28 -20.19
C PHE A 534 13.49 -0.08 -18.69
N ILE A 535 14.40 -0.93 -18.23
CA ILE A 535 14.47 -1.40 -16.86
C ILE A 535 15.88 -1.15 -16.34
N ASP A 536 16.03 -0.14 -15.49
CA ASP A 536 17.31 0.27 -14.92
C ASP A 536 18.00 -0.89 -14.17
N PHE A 537 17.23 -1.77 -13.51
CA PHE A 537 17.77 -2.93 -12.76
C PHE A 537 18.54 -3.93 -13.62
N GLN A 538 18.36 -3.94 -14.94
CA GLN A 538 19.15 -4.78 -15.85
C GLN A 538 20.58 -4.28 -16.00
N ARG A 539 20.84 -3.02 -15.67
CA ARG A 539 22.15 -2.38 -15.73
C ARG A 539 22.76 -2.13 -14.35
N GLU A 540 21.96 -1.61 -13.43
CA GLU A 540 22.30 -1.34 -12.04
C GLU A 540 21.36 -2.15 -11.11
N PRO A 541 21.65 -3.45 -10.90
CA PRO A 541 20.70 -4.35 -10.22
C PRO A 541 20.43 -4.03 -8.75
N LEU A 542 21.27 -3.20 -8.12
CA LEU A 542 21.21 -2.91 -6.69
C LEU A 542 20.62 -1.53 -6.36
N ILE A 543 20.16 -0.78 -7.36
CA ILE A 543 19.50 0.50 -7.09
C ILE A 543 18.11 0.27 -6.48
N PRO A 544 17.64 1.21 -5.64
CA PRO A 544 16.38 1.02 -4.92
C PRO A 544 15.13 1.25 -5.78
N HIS A 545 15.24 1.96 -6.90
CA HIS A 545 14.12 2.27 -7.78
C HIS A 545 14.58 2.61 -9.20
N LEU A 546 13.65 2.61 -10.15
CA LEU A 546 13.89 3.08 -11.53
C LEU A 546 14.20 4.58 -11.54
N LEU A 547 15.06 5.00 -12.48
CA LEU A 547 15.47 6.38 -12.69
C LEU A 547 15.10 6.89 -14.10
N SER A 548 14.47 6.05 -14.89
CA SER A 548 14.15 6.32 -16.31
C SER A 548 12.64 6.44 -16.55
N THR A 549 11.85 6.85 -15.52
CA THR A 549 10.39 6.97 -15.59
C THR A 549 9.91 8.21 -14.82
N GLU A 550 10.62 9.33 -14.97
CA GLU A 550 10.43 10.51 -14.12
C GLU A 550 9.41 11.52 -14.67
N GLY A 551 9.18 11.53 -16.00
CA GLY A 551 8.16 12.38 -16.63
C GLY A 551 6.74 11.82 -16.53
N PRO A 552 5.74 12.59 -17.00
CA PRO A 552 5.83 13.91 -17.61
C PRO A 552 5.69 15.05 -16.60
N LYS A 553 6.21 16.25 -16.95
CA LYS A 553 5.95 17.51 -16.27
C LYS A 553 5.11 18.43 -17.15
N ILE A 554 4.49 19.43 -16.55
CA ILE A 554 3.61 20.41 -17.19
C ILE A 554 4.25 21.79 -17.10
N ALA A 555 4.56 22.44 -18.22
CA ALA A 555 4.77 23.88 -18.23
C ALA A 555 3.51 24.59 -18.75
N LYS A 556 3.19 25.73 -18.15
CA LYS A 556 2.02 26.55 -18.46
C LYS A 556 2.45 27.99 -18.80
N GLY A 557 1.86 28.57 -19.85
CA GLY A 557 2.12 29.95 -20.25
C GLY A 557 1.21 30.41 -21.39
N ASP A 558 1.12 31.72 -21.63
CA ASP A 558 0.48 32.28 -22.78
C ASP A 558 1.53 32.49 -23.89
N ILE A 559 1.67 31.49 -24.79
CA ILE A 559 2.75 31.49 -25.81
C ILE A 559 2.42 32.28 -27.06
N ASN A 560 1.19 32.74 -27.22
CA ASN A 560 0.75 33.46 -28.45
C ASN A 560 0.16 34.85 -28.13
N GLY A 561 0.22 35.29 -26.86
CA GLY A 561 -0.22 36.61 -26.41
C GLY A 561 -1.73 36.83 -26.47
N ASP A 562 -2.53 35.77 -26.45
CA ASP A 562 -3.98 35.83 -26.54
C ASP A 562 -4.72 35.84 -25.18
N GLY A 563 -3.99 35.79 -24.10
CA GLY A 563 -4.46 35.88 -22.74
C GLY A 563 -5.04 34.56 -22.16
N ARG A 564 -4.77 33.44 -22.82
CA ARG A 564 -5.16 32.11 -22.38
C ARG A 564 -3.94 31.25 -22.04
N ASP A 565 -4.09 30.39 -21.04
CA ASP A 565 -3.04 29.46 -20.69
C ASP A 565 -2.88 28.38 -21.76
N ASP A 566 -1.69 28.25 -22.31
CA ASP A 566 -1.23 27.17 -23.18
C ASP A 566 -0.35 26.20 -22.38
N LEU A 567 -0.09 25.02 -22.92
CA LEU A 567 0.59 23.96 -22.20
C LEU A 567 1.76 23.36 -22.98
N TYR A 568 2.84 23.06 -22.30
CA TYR A 568 3.79 22.03 -22.71
C TYR A 568 3.62 20.79 -21.82
N LEU A 569 3.53 19.62 -22.42
CA LEU A 569 3.45 18.34 -21.74
C LEU A 569 4.64 17.49 -22.17
N GLY A 570 5.48 17.12 -21.23
CA GLY A 570 6.70 16.36 -21.47
C GLY A 570 6.44 14.99 -22.07
N GLY A 571 7.38 14.49 -22.87
CA GLY A 571 7.37 13.17 -23.46
C GLY A 571 8.48 12.28 -22.90
N ALA A 572 8.32 10.96 -23.04
CA ALA A 572 9.34 9.98 -22.73
C ALA A 572 10.23 9.70 -23.95
N LYS A 573 11.33 8.97 -23.74
CA LYS A 573 12.18 8.52 -24.85
C LYS A 573 11.37 7.80 -25.94
N GLY A 574 11.51 8.27 -27.17
CA GLY A 574 10.77 7.75 -28.33
C GLY A 574 9.42 8.43 -28.57
N THR A 575 8.90 9.14 -27.59
CA THR A 575 7.63 9.88 -27.65
C THR A 575 7.91 11.36 -27.37
N ALA A 576 7.68 12.22 -28.36
CA ALA A 576 7.95 13.66 -28.23
C ALA A 576 6.93 14.31 -27.28
N GLY A 577 7.38 15.30 -26.51
CA GLY A 577 6.51 16.22 -25.79
C GLY A 577 5.53 16.95 -26.72
N ARG A 578 4.54 17.62 -26.19
CA ARG A 578 3.52 18.36 -26.96
C ARG A 578 3.33 19.78 -26.46
N ILE A 579 3.29 20.71 -27.36
CA ILE A 579 2.77 22.06 -27.13
C ILE A 579 1.30 22.07 -27.56
N LEU A 580 0.42 22.51 -26.64
CA LEU A 580 -1.02 22.53 -26.81
C LEU A 580 -1.54 23.95 -26.58
N VAL A 581 -2.07 24.57 -27.64
CA VAL A 581 -2.61 25.95 -27.60
C VAL A 581 -4.10 25.90 -27.29
N GLN A 582 -4.53 26.66 -26.28
CA GLN A 582 -5.94 26.83 -25.96
C GLN A 582 -6.62 27.79 -26.93
N THR A 583 -7.55 27.28 -27.70
CA THR A 583 -8.29 28.10 -28.69
C THR A 583 -9.41 28.91 -28.06
N ALA A 584 -9.89 29.93 -28.76
CA ALA A 584 -11.04 30.71 -28.31
C ALA A 584 -12.34 29.88 -28.15
N SER A 585 -12.42 28.69 -28.76
CA SER A 585 -13.54 27.75 -28.55
C SER A 585 -13.35 26.86 -27.33
N GLY A 586 -12.22 26.96 -26.64
CA GLY A 586 -11.85 26.13 -25.49
C GLY A 586 -11.33 24.73 -25.84
N THR A 587 -11.03 24.47 -27.11
CA THR A 587 -10.32 23.24 -27.51
C THR A 587 -8.81 23.45 -27.46
N PHE A 588 -8.05 22.38 -27.41
CA PHE A 588 -6.59 22.41 -27.46
C PHE A 588 -6.10 21.91 -28.81
N GLU A 589 -5.23 22.69 -29.45
CA GLU A 589 -4.61 22.35 -30.72
C GLU A 589 -3.10 22.14 -30.55
N SER A 590 -2.60 21.02 -31.08
CA SER A 590 -1.17 20.71 -31.03
C SER A 590 -0.40 21.50 -32.07
N THR A 591 0.68 22.17 -31.66
CA THR A 591 1.57 22.93 -32.55
C THR A 591 3.00 22.39 -32.46
N ASN A 592 3.88 22.83 -33.37
CA ASN A 592 5.32 22.52 -33.34
C ASN A 592 5.70 21.03 -33.38
N GLU A 593 4.80 20.13 -33.71
CA GLU A 593 5.04 18.68 -33.66
C GLU A 593 6.26 18.25 -34.49
N GLY A 594 6.47 18.84 -35.63
CA GLY A 594 7.60 18.54 -36.53
C GLY A 594 8.96 18.94 -35.93
N LEU A 595 8.97 19.96 -35.07
CA LEU A 595 10.14 20.42 -34.33
C LEU A 595 10.43 19.46 -33.14
N LEU A 596 9.44 19.22 -32.28
CA LEU A 596 9.58 18.42 -31.09
C LEU A 596 9.94 16.94 -31.38
N ARG A 597 9.40 16.38 -32.47
CA ARG A 597 9.78 15.01 -32.93
C ARG A 597 11.27 14.83 -33.22
N LYS A 598 12.01 15.89 -33.52
CA LYS A 598 13.48 15.80 -33.74
C LYS A 598 14.23 15.56 -32.43
N SER A 599 13.62 15.84 -31.28
CA SER A 599 14.20 15.76 -29.96
C SER A 599 13.67 14.57 -29.16
N ASN A 600 12.88 13.68 -29.72
CA ASN A 600 12.25 12.54 -29.05
C ASN A 600 13.22 11.44 -28.57
N ILE A 601 14.52 11.66 -28.74
CA ILE A 601 15.54 10.78 -28.14
C ILE A 601 15.77 11.06 -26.65
N SER A 602 15.35 12.22 -26.15
CA SER A 602 15.50 12.65 -24.75
C SER A 602 14.28 12.26 -23.93
N GLU A 603 14.45 12.18 -22.63
CA GLU A 603 13.41 12.10 -21.62
C GLU A 603 13.13 13.51 -21.11
N ASP A 604 11.89 13.96 -21.15
CA ASP A 604 11.48 15.29 -20.68
C ASP A 604 11.09 15.20 -19.21
N VAL A 605 11.96 15.65 -18.31
CA VAL A 605 11.76 15.49 -16.87
C VAL A 605 11.27 16.76 -16.18
N ASP A 606 11.47 17.94 -16.82
CA ASP A 606 10.90 19.20 -16.40
C ASP A 606 10.89 20.21 -17.54
N ALA A 607 10.11 21.30 -17.41
CA ALA A 607 10.07 22.38 -18.40
C ALA A 607 9.55 23.68 -17.79
N ALA A 608 10.00 24.82 -18.36
CA ALA A 608 9.53 26.14 -17.96
C ALA A 608 9.29 27.03 -19.19
N PHE A 609 8.22 27.82 -19.13
CA PHE A 609 8.00 28.95 -20.02
C PHE A 609 8.42 30.25 -19.34
N PHE A 610 9.20 31.10 -20.00
CA PHE A 610 9.58 32.43 -19.53
C PHE A 610 10.09 33.27 -20.70
N ASP A 611 10.06 34.60 -20.58
CA ASP A 611 10.64 35.53 -21.55
C ASP A 611 12.17 35.56 -21.34
N ALA A 612 12.93 34.98 -22.27
CA ALA A 612 14.37 34.85 -22.12
C ALA A 612 15.15 35.95 -22.86
N ASP A 613 14.59 36.54 -23.92
CA ASP A 613 15.33 37.55 -24.69
C ASP A 613 14.71 38.95 -24.63
N GLY A 614 13.77 39.17 -23.71
CA GLY A 614 13.22 40.47 -23.36
C GLY A 614 12.27 41.04 -24.45
N ASP A 615 11.74 40.20 -25.35
CA ASP A 615 10.86 40.64 -26.43
C ASP A 615 9.36 40.56 -26.07
N GLY A 616 9.04 40.02 -24.88
CA GLY A 616 7.73 40.00 -24.25
C GLY A 616 6.92 38.74 -24.57
N ASP A 617 7.44 37.80 -25.32
CA ASP A 617 6.84 36.50 -25.51
C ASP A 617 7.50 35.40 -24.62
N GLN A 618 6.90 34.21 -24.54
CA GLN A 618 7.38 33.14 -23.68
C GLN A 618 8.12 32.08 -24.46
N ASP A 619 9.39 31.93 -24.15
CA ASP A 619 10.29 30.87 -24.62
C ASP A 619 10.12 29.58 -23.80
N LEU A 620 10.63 28.48 -24.33
CA LEU A 620 10.51 27.16 -23.67
C LEU A 620 11.89 26.57 -23.39
N TYR A 621 12.16 26.30 -22.13
CA TYR A 621 13.28 25.47 -21.67
C TYR A 621 12.79 24.08 -21.27
N VAL A 622 13.46 23.00 -21.72
CA VAL A 622 13.11 21.61 -21.40
C VAL A 622 14.32 20.88 -20.85
N VAL A 623 14.20 20.39 -19.65
CA VAL A 623 15.22 19.59 -18.95
C VAL A 623 15.21 18.16 -19.47
N SER A 624 16.38 17.61 -19.77
CA SER A 624 16.57 16.24 -20.21
C SER A 624 17.12 15.37 -19.07
N GLY A 625 16.48 14.22 -18.83
CA GLY A 625 16.88 13.32 -17.75
C GLY A 625 16.99 11.85 -18.17
N GLY A 626 16.75 10.97 -17.19
CA GLY A 626 16.78 9.53 -17.36
C GLY A 626 18.15 8.90 -17.17
N ASN A 627 18.17 7.60 -16.95
CA ASN A 627 19.38 6.81 -16.67
C ASN A 627 19.73 5.82 -17.81
N GLU A 628 19.02 5.88 -18.93
CA GLU A 628 19.23 4.99 -20.08
C GLU A 628 20.52 5.26 -20.83
N TYR A 629 21.06 6.47 -20.71
CA TYR A 629 22.11 7.01 -21.56
C TYR A 629 23.47 6.99 -20.89
N SER A 630 24.52 6.90 -21.71
CA SER A 630 25.87 7.14 -21.23
C SER A 630 26.10 8.62 -20.88
N ARG A 631 27.07 8.91 -20.02
CA ARG A 631 27.36 10.25 -19.48
C ARG A 631 27.51 11.40 -20.49
N GLN A 632 27.79 11.14 -21.74
CA GLN A 632 27.99 12.15 -22.79
C GLN A 632 27.03 11.93 -23.96
N ALA A 633 25.89 11.32 -23.72
CA ALA A 633 24.88 11.12 -24.76
C ALA A 633 24.21 12.45 -25.11
N PRO A 634 24.02 12.75 -26.41
CA PRO A 634 23.29 13.95 -26.83
C PRO A 634 21.86 14.05 -26.28
N ALA A 635 21.27 12.93 -25.92
CA ALA A 635 19.94 12.86 -25.31
C ALA A 635 19.86 13.50 -23.90
N LEU A 636 21.01 13.69 -23.23
CA LEU A 636 21.11 14.37 -21.93
C LEU A 636 21.37 15.89 -22.06
N LEU A 637 21.36 16.44 -23.26
CA LEU A 637 21.46 17.88 -23.44
C LEU A 637 20.08 18.51 -23.30
N ASP A 638 19.97 19.50 -22.46
CA ASP A 638 18.76 20.31 -22.35
C ASP A 638 18.46 21.04 -23.66
N ARG A 639 17.22 21.45 -23.82
CA ARG A 639 16.72 22.04 -25.06
C ARG A 639 16.09 23.39 -24.75
N PHE A 640 16.46 24.36 -25.58
CA PHE A 640 15.93 25.68 -25.49
C PHE A 640 15.28 26.08 -26.84
N TYR A 641 14.06 26.53 -26.76
CA TYR A 641 13.24 26.90 -27.92
C TYR A 641 12.82 28.36 -27.78
N ILE A 642 13.19 29.16 -28.77
CA ILE A 642 12.77 30.56 -28.86
C ILE A 642 11.45 30.64 -29.60
N ASN A 643 10.51 31.37 -29.05
CA ASN A 643 9.22 31.72 -29.62
C ASN A 643 9.36 32.88 -30.61
N ASP A 644 8.41 33.11 -31.46
CA ASP A 644 8.35 34.27 -32.35
C ASP A 644 7.14 35.18 -32.02
N GLY A 645 6.54 34.99 -30.81
CA GLY A 645 5.35 35.68 -30.35
C GLY A 645 4.03 35.20 -30.96
N SER A 646 4.07 34.23 -31.84
CA SER A 646 2.87 33.61 -32.42
C SER A 646 2.61 32.18 -31.92
N GLY A 647 3.47 31.67 -31.06
CA GLY A 647 3.49 30.27 -30.61
C GLY A 647 4.23 29.32 -31.56
N GLU A 648 4.96 29.84 -32.55
CA GLU A 648 5.86 29.08 -33.41
C GLU A 648 7.29 29.12 -32.85
N PHE A 649 7.83 27.96 -32.50
CA PHE A 649 9.12 27.81 -31.82
C PHE A 649 10.26 27.42 -32.77
N SER A 650 11.47 27.83 -32.43
CA SER A 650 12.70 27.41 -33.07
C SER A 650 13.73 26.91 -32.06
N LEU A 651 14.38 25.77 -32.36
CA LEU A 651 15.43 25.21 -31.48
C LEU A 651 16.69 26.05 -31.49
N SER A 652 17.10 26.57 -30.37
CA SER A 652 18.21 27.53 -30.16
C SER A 652 19.29 27.03 -29.19
N ASN A 653 19.66 25.75 -29.24
CA ASN A 653 20.65 25.15 -28.34
C ASN A 653 22.06 25.80 -28.38
N ASN A 654 22.38 26.65 -29.33
CA ASN A 654 23.61 27.43 -29.38
C ASN A 654 23.62 28.58 -28.33
N ARG A 655 22.47 28.91 -27.75
CA ARG A 655 22.31 29.88 -26.67
C ARG A 655 22.49 29.23 -25.27
N LEU A 656 22.61 27.89 -25.18
CA LEU A 656 22.87 27.18 -23.94
C LEU A 656 24.33 26.72 -23.86
N PRO A 657 24.93 26.73 -22.66
CA PRO A 657 26.19 26.02 -22.41
C PRO A 657 25.98 24.52 -22.56
N LYS A 658 27.00 23.80 -23.06
CA LYS A 658 26.91 22.35 -23.22
C LYS A 658 27.33 21.60 -21.96
N PHE A 659 26.37 21.11 -21.23
CA PHE A 659 26.59 20.15 -20.16
C PHE A 659 25.75 18.90 -20.39
N TYR A 660 26.27 17.76 -19.92
CA TYR A 660 25.60 16.46 -20.04
C TYR A 660 25.23 15.99 -18.64
N ALA A 661 24.03 16.28 -18.21
CA ALA A 661 23.52 15.91 -16.91
C ALA A 661 22.22 15.08 -17.04
N SER A 662 21.99 14.14 -16.17
CA SER A 662 20.66 13.61 -15.96
C SER A 662 19.92 14.59 -15.06
N GLY A 663 19.25 15.56 -15.72
CA GLY A 663 18.50 16.62 -15.07
C GLY A 663 17.27 16.11 -14.32
N SER A 664 16.67 16.99 -13.53
CA SER A 664 15.47 16.70 -12.75
C SER A 664 14.50 17.85 -12.68
N CYS A 665 14.98 19.08 -12.52
CA CYS A 665 14.14 20.26 -12.38
C CYS A 665 14.77 21.50 -12.97
N VAL A 666 13.96 22.52 -13.26
CA VAL A 666 14.36 23.88 -13.58
C VAL A 666 13.54 24.87 -12.76
N ALA A 667 14.20 25.78 -12.06
CA ALA A 667 13.58 26.91 -11.39
C ALA A 667 14.04 28.22 -12.08
N SER A 668 13.10 29.01 -12.58
CA SER A 668 13.35 30.28 -13.23
C SER A 668 13.16 31.45 -12.26
N GLY A 669 14.06 32.42 -12.24
CA GLY A 669 14.02 33.59 -11.37
C GLY A 669 15.18 34.54 -11.64
N ASP A 670 14.99 35.83 -11.42
CA ASP A 670 16.00 36.88 -11.54
C ASP A 670 16.82 36.89 -10.21
N PHE A 671 17.91 36.08 -10.13
CA PHE A 671 18.62 35.91 -8.86
C PHE A 671 19.64 37.04 -8.58
N ASP A 672 20.07 37.80 -9.57
CA ASP A 672 21.03 38.90 -9.42
C ASP A 672 20.38 40.29 -9.53
N SER A 673 19.07 40.34 -9.70
CA SER A 673 18.25 41.57 -9.76
C SER A 673 18.63 42.50 -10.92
N ASP A 674 19.07 41.92 -12.06
CA ASP A 674 19.40 42.72 -13.26
C ASP A 674 18.21 42.91 -14.24
N GLY A 675 17.11 42.22 -13.99
CA GLY A 675 15.84 42.30 -14.71
C GLY A 675 15.61 41.21 -15.73
N ASP A 676 16.56 40.30 -15.88
CA ASP A 676 16.50 39.16 -16.79
C ASP A 676 16.12 37.86 -16.03
N THR A 677 15.50 36.92 -16.71
CA THR A 677 15.16 35.64 -16.06
C THR A 677 16.31 34.66 -16.19
N ASP A 678 16.81 34.22 -15.04
CA ASP A 678 17.87 33.22 -14.90
C ASP A 678 17.30 31.84 -14.57
N LEU A 679 18.19 30.82 -14.57
CA LEU A 679 17.78 29.45 -14.30
C LEU A 679 18.68 28.76 -13.28
N PHE A 680 18.05 28.07 -12.31
CA PHE A 680 18.68 26.96 -11.61
C PHE A 680 18.25 25.66 -12.29
N VAL A 681 19.24 24.81 -12.67
CA VAL A 681 19.01 23.48 -13.25
C VAL A 681 19.53 22.40 -12.31
N GLY A 682 18.61 21.67 -11.71
CA GLY A 682 18.90 20.56 -10.81
C GLY A 682 19.23 19.27 -11.56
N SER A 683 20.11 18.46 -10.98
CA SER A 683 20.47 17.13 -11.51
C SER A 683 20.25 16.05 -10.48
N ARG A 684 19.58 14.94 -10.90
CA ARG A 684 19.18 13.85 -10.01
C ARG A 684 20.26 12.77 -9.85
N SER A 685 20.91 12.39 -10.92
CA SER A 685 21.85 11.28 -10.89
C SER A 685 23.03 11.46 -11.84
N VAL A 686 24.13 10.78 -11.52
CA VAL A 686 25.20 10.53 -12.47
C VAL A 686 24.83 9.27 -13.25
N PRO A 687 24.61 9.33 -14.57
CA PRO A 687 24.19 8.17 -15.34
C PRO A 687 25.05 6.93 -15.06
N TRP A 688 24.36 5.80 -14.73
CA TRP A 688 24.96 4.51 -14.37
C TRP A 688 25.78 4.51 -13.07
N LYS A 689 25.56 5.50 -12.20
CA LYS A 689 26.26 5.62 -10.91
C LYS A 689 25.36 6.24 -9.86
N TYR A 690 24.20 5.61 -9.63
CA TYR A 690 23.27 6.06 -8.61
C TYR A 690 23.93 6.30 -7.27
N GLY A 691 23.54 7.35 -6.60
CA GLY A 691 24.03 7.74 -5.28
C GLY A 691 25.28 8.62 -5.29
N LEU A 692 26.05 8.72 -6.40
CA LEU A 692 27.08 9.74 -6.52
C LEU A 692 26.43 11.11 -6.77
N THR A 693 27.06 12.17 -6.28
CA THR A 693 26.58 13.55 -6.47
C THR A 693 26.71 13.96 -7.94
N PRO A 694 25.60 14.26 -8.62
CA PRO A 694 25.65 14.88 -9.95
C PRO A 694 26.01 16.36 -9.85
N THR A 695 26.17 17.03 -10.98
CA THR A 695 26.43 18.46 -11.03
C THR A 695 25.16 19.22 -11.37
N SER A 696 24.76 20.15 -10.53
CA SER A 696 23.70 21.12 -10.78
C SER A 696 24.28 22.46 -11.24
N TYR A 697 23.48 23.28 -11.93
CA TYR A 697 23.96 24.47 -12.60
C TYR A 697 23.10 25.69 -12.25
N LEU A 698 23.77 26.83 -12.01
CA LEU A 698 23.17 28.15 -12.02
C LEU A 698 23.55 28.81 -13.35
N LEU A 699 22.57 29.24 -14.12
CA LEU A 699 22.71 29.82 -15.45
C LEU A 699 22.24 31.28 -15.42
N GLU A 700 23.17 32.19 -15.66
CA GLU A 700 22.90 33.63 -15.83
C GLU A 700 22.52 33.92 -17.29
N ASN A 701 21.44 34.62 -17.49
CA ASN A 701 20.98 35.14 -18.78
C ASN A 701 21.65 36.49 -19.06
N ASP A 702 21.82 36.87 -20.31
CA ASP A 702 22.36 38.18 -20.71
C ASP A 702 21.26 39.15 -21.22
N GLY A 703 19.99 38.85 -20.95
CA GLY A 703 18.83 39.57 -21.42
C GLY A 703 18.55 39.44 -22.91
N GLN A 704 19.28 38.59 -23.62
CA GLN A 704 19.07 38.24 -25.00
C GLN A 704 18.94 36.73 -25.22
N GLY A 705 18.68 35.99 -24.13
CA GLY A 705 18.50 34.56 -24.15
C GLY A 705 19.80 33.75 -24.32
N LEU A 706 20.98 34.37 -24.09
CA LEU A 706 22.25 33.64 -24.06
C LEU A 706 22.66 33.32 -22.64
N PHE A 707 22.69 32.06 -22.28
CA PHE A 707 22.97 31.59 -20.92
C PHE A 707 24.44 31.26 -20.69
N SER A 708 24.95 31.61 -19.51
CA SER A 708 26.30 31.32 -19.01
C SER A 708 26.27 30.57 -17.68
N VAL A 709 27.17 29.59 -17.50
CA VAL A 709 27.29 28.89 -16.19
C VAL A 709 28.04 29.79 -15.21
N VAL A 710 27.37 30.19 -14.15
CA VAL A 710 27.95 31.04 -13.09
C VAL A 710 28.03 30.35 -11.71
N THR A 711 27.69 29.06 -11.64
CA THR A 711 27.60 28.29 -10.39
C THR A 711 28.80 28.44 -9.48
N GLU A 712 30.02 28.23 -9.98
CA GLU A 712 31.24 28.32 -9.16
C GLU A 712 31.54 29.76 -8.72
N ALA A 713 31.18 30.74 -9.53
CA ALA A 713 31.44 32.15 -9.26
C ALA A 713 30.46 32.78 -8.27
N TYR A 714 29.16 32.43 -8.38
CA TYR A 714 28.08 33.03 -7.60
C TYR A 714 27.60 32.15 -6.46
N ALA A 715 27.57 30.82 -6.64
CA ALA A 715 27.01 29.85 -5.72
C ALA A 715 27.98 28.69 -5.46
N HIS A 716 29.12 29.00 -4.82
CA HIS A 716 30.17 28.01 -4.57
C HIS A 716 29.63 26.80 -3.76
N GLY A 717 29.75 25.60 -4.31
CA GLY A 717 29.25 24.35 -3.72
C GLY A 717 27.85 23.93 -4.18
N LEU A 718 27.08 24.79 -4.80
CA LEU A 718 25.77 24.46 -5.38
C LEU A 718 25.88 23.41 -6.51
N ASP A 719 27.01 23.36 -7.22
CA ASP A 719 27.34 22.31 -8.18
C ASP A 719 27.31 20.89 -7.58
N LYS A 720 27.41 20.80 -6.25
CA LYS A 720 27.43 19.56 -5.46
C LYS A 720 26.33 19.50 -4.40
N ALA A 721 25.25 20.21 -4.59
CA ALA A 721 24.12 20.25 -3.65
C ALA A 721 23.62 18.85 -3.24
N GLY A 722 23.58 17.92 -4.17
CA GLY A 722 23.10 16.54 -3.90
C GLY A 722 22.47 15.91 -5.12
N MET A 723 21.61 14.94 -4.88
CA MET A 723 20.75 14.31 -5.90
C MET A 723 19.43 15.09 -5.96
N VAL A 724 19.48 16.25 -6.62
CA VAL A 724 18.37 17.21 -6.65
C VAL A 724 17.18 16.63 -7.39
N THR A 725 15.98 16.83 -6.89
CA THR A 725 14.71 16.43 -7.51
C THR A 725 13.84 17.63 -7.83
N ASP A 726 13.89 18.67 -6.97
CA ASP A 726 13.10 19.89 -7.14
C ASP A 726 13.74 21.09 -6.45
N ALA A 727 13.37 22.31 -6.86
CA ALA A 727 13.87 23.56 -6.30
C ALA A 727 12.88 24.70 -6.49
N ALA A 728 12.93 25.70 -5.60
CA ALA A 728 12.12 26.89 -5.72
C ALA A 728 12.90 28.15 -5.31
N TRP A 729 12.64 29.25 -6.01
CA TRP A 729 13.08 30.58 -5.59
C TRP A 729 12.09 31.17 -4.59
N ILE A 730 12.61 31.72 -3.49
CA ILE A 730 11.82 32.32 -2.39
C ILE A 730 12.54 33.54 -1.86
N ASP A 731 11.83 34.44 -1.24
CA ASP A 731 12.39 35.50 -0.37
C ASP A 731 12.07 35.07 1.08
N TYR A 732 12.97 34.25 1.70
CA TYR A 732 12.65 33.58 2.97
C TYR A 732 12.78 34.50 4.19
N ASP A 733 13.58 35.59 4.08
CA ASP A 733 13.85 36.54 5.16
C ASP A 733 13.26 37.93 4.91
N ASN A 734 12.51 38.11 3.80
CA ASN A 734 11.86 39.35 3.37
C ASN A 734 12.83 40.53 3.15
N ASP A 735 14.03 40.24 2.63
CA ASP A 735 15.01 41.26 2.29
C ASP A 735 14.89 41.78 0.85
N GLY A 736 14.11 41.09 0.02
CA GLY A 736 13.77 41.41 -1.37
C GLY A 736 14.62 40.74 -2.42
N ASP A 737 15.65 39.97 -2.01
CA ASP A 737 16.47 39.15 -2.90
C ASP A 737 15.87 37.73 -3.00
N LEU A 738 16.03 37.05 -4.16
CA LEU A 738 15.58 35.69 -4.32
C LEU A 738 16.58 34.69 -3.78
N ASP A 739 16.18 33.94 -2.75
CA ASP A 739 16.89 32.82 -2.17
C ASP A 739 16.52 31.51 -2.87
N LEU A 740 17.35 30.48 -2.72
CA LEU A 740 17.10 29.19 -3.35
C LEU A 740 16.90 28.08 -2.32
N VAL A 741 15.75 27.43 -2.33
CA VAL A 741 15.52 26.16 -1.63
C VAL A 741 15.64 24.98 -2.59
N VAL A 742 16.36 23.94 -2.17
CA VAL A 742 16.64 22.74 -2.99
C VAL A 742 16.32 21.50 -2.19
N VAL A 743 15.62 20.54 -2.80
CA VAL A 743 15.30 19.23 -2.23
C VAL A 743 15.76 18.10 -3.14
N GLY A 744 15.93 16.90 -2.57
CA GLY A 744 16.32 15.74 -3.36
C GLY A 744 16.53 14.47 -2.54
N GLU A 745 17.00 13.42 -3.21
CA GLU A 745 17.22 12.13 -2.58
C GLU A 745 18.52 12.14 -1.72
N TRP A 746 18.39 11.57 -0.53
CA TRP A 746 19.51 11.41 0.42
C TRP A 746 20.15 12.74 0.82
N MET A 747 19.38 13.81 0.82
CA MET A 747 19.87 15.13 1.23
C MET A 747 18.82 15.85 2.10
N PRO A 748 19.23 16.83 2.92
CA PRO A 748 18.28 17.66 3.66
C PRO A 748 17.53 18.61 2.72
N VAL A 749 16.44 19.20 3.18
CA VAL A 749 15.90 20.43 2.59
C VAL A 749 16.99 21.48 2.76
N THR A 750 17.55 21.97 1.67
CA THR A 750 18.77 22.80 1.65
C THR A 750 18.41 24.21 1.25
N LEU A 751 18.83 25.21 2.03
CA LEU A 751 18.58 26.61 1.77
C LEU A 751 19.88 27.37 1.47
N TYR A 752 19.84 28.14 0.38
CA TYR A 752 20.91 29.06 -0.02
C TYR A 752 20.38 30.48 0.09
N GLU A 753 20.99 31.28 0.98
CA GLU A 753 20.71 32.70 1.16
C GLU A 753 21.41 33.51 0.05
N ASN A 754 20.68 34.39 -0.61
CA ASN A 754 21.22 35.34 -1.55
C ASN A 754 21.64 36.62 -0.81
N THR A 755 22.88 37.02 -0.94
CA THR A 755 23.43 38.20 -0.30
C THR A 755 23.54 39.38 -1.27
N GLY A 756 22.88 39.30 -2.45
CA GLY A 756 23.09 40.25 -3.56
C GLY A 756 24.46 40.16 -4.22
N ARG A 757 25.30 39.18 -3.81
CA ARG A 757 26.65 38.92 -4.35
C ARG A 757 27.01 37.47 -4.51
N ALA A 758 26.35 36.62 -3.77
CA ALA A 758 26.55 35.17 -3.79
C ALA A 758 25.38 34.47 -3.12
N LEU A 759 25.05 33.27 -3.59
CA LEU A 759 24.21 32.31 -2.88
C LEU A 759 25.07 31.50 -1.90
N ILE A 760 24.75 31.57 -0.62
CA ILE A 760 25.49 30.93 0.48
C ILE A 760 24.61 29.86 1.13
N GLU A 761 25.09 28.63 1.22
CA GLU A 761 24.40 27.55 1.91
C GLU A 761 24.32 27.82 3.42
N ILE A 762 23.09 27.92 3.98
CA ILE A 762 22.82 28.28 5.38
C ILE A 762 22.02 27.23 6.14
N THR A 763 21.75 26.06 5.56
CA THR A 763 20.89 24.98 6.08
C THR A 763 21.14 24.66 7.55
N SER A 764 22.40 24.67 8.01
CA SER A 764 22.76 24.39 9.40
C SER A 764 22.27 25.42 10.42
N ASN A 765 21.87 26.60 9.95
CA ASN A 765 21.40 27.71 10.79
C ASN A 765 19.87 27.81 10.85
N THR A 766 19.16 27.04 10.00
CA THR A 766 17.73 27.15 9.77
C THR A 766 16.91 26.07 10.46
N GLY A 767 17.53 25.07 11.09
CA GLY A 767 16.86 23.92 11.68
C GLY A 767 16.57 22.79 10.68
N LEU A 768 17.01 22.91 9.42
CA LEU A 768 16.76 21.94 8.35
C LEU A 768 17.88 20.88 8.20
N GLU A 769 19.00 20.99 8.92
CA GLU A 769 20.19 20.13 8.72
C GLU A 769 19.96 18.62 8.97
N LYS A 770 18.89 18.27 9.73
CA LYS A 770 18.55 16.87 10.05
C LYS A 770 17.33 16.36 9.29
N THR A 771 16.98 16.99 8.19
CA THR A 771 15.83 16.63 7.39
C THR A 771 16.15 15.72 6.20
N SER A 772 17.36 15.17 6.13
CA SER A 772 17.73 14.29 5.00
C SER A 772 16.71 13.17 4.79
N GLY A 773 16.19 13.08 3.57
CA GLY A 773 15.12 12.16 3.16
C GLY A 773 15.22 11.75 1.69
N TRP A 774 14.13 11.26 1.13
CA TRP A 774 13.92 11.06 -0.31
C TRP A 774 12.85 12.04 -0.77
N TRP A 775 13.23 13.31 -0.82
CA TRP A 775 12.33 14.37 -1.24
C TRP A 775 12.11 14.30 -2.75
N ASN A 776 10.87 14.47 -3.20
CA ASN A 776 10.48 14.41 -4.62
C ASN A 776 10.05 15.77 -5.17
N CYS A 777 9.42 16.61 -4.35
CA CYS A 777 8.93 17.94 -4.74
C CYS A 777 8.92 18.89 -3.54
N ILE A 778 8.84 20.19 -3.83
CA ILE A 778 8.67 21.25 -2.83
C ILE A 778 7.71 22.31 -3.32
N VAL A 779 6.84 22.79 -2.42
CA VAL A 779 5.98 23.95 -2.64
C VAL A 779 6.19 24.95 -1.52
N THR A 780 6.17 26.21 -1.86
CA THR A 780 6.42 27.33 -0.96
C THR A 780 5.24 28.31 -1.04
N ASP A 781 4.65 28.64 0.11
CA ASP A 781 3.54 29.60 0.23
C ASP A 781 3.42 30.04 1.68
N ASP A 782 2.74 31.14 1.96
CA ASP A 782 2.30 31.52 3.31
C ASP A 782 1.02 30.73 3.61
N LEU A 783 1.19 29.58 4.29
CA LEU A 783 0.10 28.64 4.54
C LEU A 783 -0.72 29.00 5.78
N ASN A 784 -0.13 29.75 6.70
CA ASN A 784 -0.76 30.12 7.96
C ASN A 784 -1.27 31.58 7.98
N GLY A 785 -0.99 32.37 6.92
CA GLY A 785 -1.44 33.74 6.77
C GLY A 785 -0.67 34.77 7.62
N ASP A 786 0.56 34.44 8.07
CA ASP A 786 1.37 35.30 8.91
C ASP A 786 2.34 36.23 8.13
N GLY A 787 2.42 36.06 6.82
CA GLY A 787 3.26 36.81 5.90
C GLY A 787 4.70 36.26 5.79
N ILE A 788 4.98 35.09 6.32
CA ILE A 788 6.27 34.39 6.24
C ILE A 788 6.11 33.17 5.36
N ILE A 789 7.11 32.87 4.55
CA ILE A 789 7.06 31.71 3.64
C ILE A 789 7.24 30.42 4.43
N ASP A 790 6.31 29.48 4.21
CA ASP A 790 6.35 28.11 4.68
C ASP A 790 6.74 27.16 3.54
N LEU A 791 7.26 25.96 3.90
CA LEU A 791 7.69 24.96 2.93
C LEU A 791 6.90 23.67 3.13
N VAL A 792 6.38 23.07 2.05
CA VAL A 792 5.83 21.72 2.07
C VAL A 792 6.66 20.84 1.15
N ALA A 793 7.31 19.83 1.71
CA ALA A 793 8.14 18.92 0.94
C ALA A 793 7.54 17.52 0.86
N GLY A 794 7.30 17.03 -0.36
CA GLY A 794 6.84 15.67 -0.65
C GLY A 794 7.98 14.67 -0.54
N ASN A 795 7.76 13.56 0.18
CA ASN A 795 8.77 12.54 0.46
C ASN A 795 8.28 11.14 0.06
N LEU A 796 9.07 10.10 0.34
CA LEU A 796 8.74 8.69 0.10
C LEU A 796 7.46 8.21 0.84
N GLY A 797 7.13 8.82 1.96
CA GLY A 797 6.10 8.35 2.87
C GLY A 797 6.61 7.29 3.86
N ASN A 798 5.81 7.02 4.89
CA ASN A 798 6.17 6.06 5.95
C ASN A 798 5.74 4.62 5.64
N ASN A 799 4.93 4.42 4.60
CA ASN A 799 4.45 3.11 4.19
C ASN A 799 5.46 2.39 3.29
N SER A 800 6.64 2.14 3.82
CA SER A 800 7.80 1.57 3.13
C SER A 800 8.51 0.54 4.01
N LYS A 801 9.17 -0.44 3.39
CA LYS A 801 10.09 -1.37 4.07
C LYS A 801 11.38 -0.67 4.53
N ILE A 802 11.73 0.45 3.92
CA ILE A 802 12.86 1.26 4.33
C ILE A 802 12.39 2.18 5.47
N LYS A 803 12.95 1.98 6.66
CA LYS A 803 12.64 2.82 7.84
C LYS A 803 13.82 3.73 8.17
N ALA A 804 13.52 4.93 8.65
CA ALA A 804 14.54 5.91 9.03
C ALA A 804 14.13 6.69 10.28
N SER A 805 15.10 7.02 11.10
CA SER A 805 14.96 7.95 12.21
C SER A 805 16.31 8.65 12.47
N LEU A 806 16.31 9.67 13.33
CA LEU A 806 17.53 10.33 13.74
C LEU A 806 18.53 9.39 14.43
N LEU A 807 18.04 8.38 15.14
CA LEU A 807 18.89 7.41 15.86
C LEU A 807 19.27 6.23 14.97
N GLU A 808 18.37 5.81 14.09
CA GLU A 808 18.53 4.67 13.19
C GLU A 808 18.27 5.12 11.74
N PRO A 809 19.22 5.83 11.11
CA PRO A 809 19.04 6.33 9.76
C PRO A 809 19.09 5.20 8.72
N ALA A 810 18.28 5.28 7.69
CA ALA A 810 18.52 4.48 6.49
C ALA A 810 19.83 4.94 5.84
N ALA A 811 20.58 4.02 5.26
CA ALA A 811 21.86 4.35 4.64
C ALA A 811 22.09 3.57 3.35
N VAL A 812 22.74 4.22 2.37
CA VAL A 812 23.29 3.54 1.20
C VAL A 812 24.79 3.73 1.12
N TYR A 813 25.50 2.61 0.97
CA TYR A 813 26.95 2.57 0.79
C TYR A 813 27.26 2.40 -0.70
N ILE A 814 27.99 3.31 -1.27
CA ILE A 814 28.23 3.43 -2.71
C ILE A 814 29.71 3.34 -2.98
N SER A 815 30.15 2.30 -3.64
CA SER A 815 31.57 2.08 -3.97
C SER A 815 31.72 1.04 -5.08
N ASP A 816 32.86 1.03 -5.73
CA ASP A 816 33.38 -0.13 -6.48
C ASP A 816 34.03 -1.09 -5.47
N PHE A 817 33.23 -2.03 -4.90
CA PHE A 817 33.65 -2.89 -3.80
C PHE A 817 34.61 -4.01 -4.24
N ASP A 818 34.66 -4.37 -5.51
CA ASP A 818 35.52 -5.41 -6.06
C ASP A 818 36.60 -4.90 -7.02
N ASN A 819 36.65 -3.58 -7.25
CA ASN A 819 37.56 -2.88 -8.15
C ASN A 819 37.40 -3.31 -9.62
N ASN A 820 36.20 -3.58 -10.08
CA ASN A 820 35.90 -3.95 -11.47
C ASN A 820 35.54 -2.74 -12.35
N GLY A 821 35.41 -1.54 -11.77
CA GLY A 821 35.05 -0.27 -12.43
C GLY A 821 33.54 0.03 -12.43
N LEU A 822 32.72 -0.87 -11.93
CA LEU A 822 31.29 -0.65 -11.68
C LEU A 822 31.09 -0.15 -10.24
N ILE A 823 29.95 0.46 -9.99
CA ILE A 823 29.58 0.96 -8.67
C ILE A 823 28.43 0.12 -8.15
N GLU A 824 28.58 -0.42 -6.94
CA GLU A 824 27.50 -1.09 -6.23
C GLU A 824 26.89 -0.17 -5.19
N GLN A 825 25.57 -0.29 -5.02
CA GLN A 825 24.76 0.44 -4.05
C GLN A 825 24.21 -0.52 -3.00
N ILE A 826 24.78 -0.50 -1.81
CA ILE A 826 24.35 -1.39 -0.72
C ILE A 826 23.42 -0.61 0.20
N LEU A 827 22.11 -0.77 -0.05
CA LEU A 827 21.07 -0.20 0.79
C LEU A 827 21.01 -0.96 2.12
N CYS A 828 21.02 -0.23 3.22
CA CYS A 828 20.95 -0.75 4.58
C CYS A 828 19.84 -0.10 5.38
N THR A 829 19.19 -0.90 6.22
CA THR A 829 18.23 -0.44 7.22
C THR A 829 18.70 -0.84 8.60
N TYR A 830 18.33 -0.05 9.61
CA TYR A 830 18.60 -0.39 11.00
C TYR A 830 17.47 -1.24 11.57
N LYS A 831 17.86 -2.18 12.43
CA LYS A 831 16.94 -2.95 13.25
C LYS A 831 17.58 -3.23 14.61
N SER A 832 16.97 -2.74 15.69
CA SER A 832 17.47 -2.88 17.06
C SER A 832 18.93 -2.43 17.22
N GLY A 833 19.29 -1.30 16.64
CA GLY A 833 20.61 -0.69 16.70
C GLY A 833 21.68 -1.30 15.78
N LYS A 834 21.30 -2.23 14.89
CA LYS A 834 22.17 -2.92 13.95
C LYS A 834 21.81 -2.58 12.52
N SER A 835 22.81 -2.32 11.67
CA SER A 835 22.63 -1.97 10.27
C SER A 835 22.80 -3.19 9.38
N TYR A 836 21.71 -3.63 8.75
CA TYR A 836 21.68 -4.80 7.86
C TYR A 836 21.55 -4.38 6.40
N PRO A 837 22.36 -4.97 5.49
CA PRO A 837 22.10 -4.86 4.05
C PRO A 837 20.74 -5.47 3.72
N MET A 838 19.92 -4.77 2.96
CA MET A 838 18.59 -5.25 2.56
C MET A 838 18.65 -6.35 1.48
N LEU A 839 19.79 -6.48 0.79
CA LEU A 839 19.97 -7.43 -0.29
C LEU A 839 19.95 -8.89 0.21
N LEU A 840 19.32 -9.77 -0.55
CA LEU A 840 19.45 -11.20 -0.36
C LEU A 840 20.81 -11.71 -0.87
N ARG A 841 21.23 -12.89 -0.38
CA ARG A 841 22.52 -13.48 -0.77
C ARG A 841 22.68 -13.65 -2.28
N PRO A 842 21.70 -14.15 -3.05
CA PRO A 842 21.86 -14.31 -4.51
C PRO A 842 22.21 -12.99 -5.21
N ASP A 843 21.51 -11.90 -4.87
CA ASP A 843 21.73 -10.60 -5.49
C ASP A 843 23.13 -10.07 -5.16
N LEU A 844 23.52 -10.19 -3.89
CA LEU A 844 24.85 -9.74 -3.43
C LEU A 844 25.98 -10.50 -4.10
N VAL A 845 25.94 -11.85 -4.15
CA VAL A 845 27.03 -12.65 -4.71
C VAL A 845 27.06 -12.66 -6.24
N ASN A 846 25.95 -12.33 -6.89
CA ASN A 846 25.90 -12.16 -8.34
C ASN A 846 26.63 -10.87 -8.75
N GLN A 847 26.51 -9.82 -8.00
CA GLN A 847 27.21 -8.54 -8.25
C GLN A 847 28.65 -8.56 -7.71
N LEU A 848 28.89 -9.19 -6.57
CA LEU A 848 30.17 -9.28 -5.89
C LEU A 848 30.60 -10.75 -5.71
N PRO A 849 31.09 -11.41 -6.79
CA PRO A 849 31.35 -12.87 -6.79
C PRO A 849 32.37 -13.35 -5.74
N TYR A 850 33.28 -12.49 -5.28
CA TYR A 850 34.26 -12.84 -4.24
C TYR A 850 33.59 -13.13 -2.89
N LEU A 851 32.41 -12.55 -2.63
CA LEU A 851 31.64 -12.80 -1.41
C LEU A 851 31.06 -14.22 -1.34
N LYS A 852 31.00 -14.93 -2.46
CA LYS A 852 30.58 -16.33 -2.48
C LYS A 852 31.49 -17.25 -1.67
N GLU A 853 32.79 -16.95 -1.62
CA GLU A 853 33.74 -17.68 -0.77
C GLU A 853 33.56 -17.34 0.72
N LYS A 854 33.20 -16.08 1.03
CA LYS A 854 32.97 -15.61 2.39
C LYS A 854 31.62 -16.12 2.94
N PHE A 855 30.60 -16.17 2.10
CA PHE A 855 29.25 -16.61 2.42
C PHE A 855 28.81 -17.75 1.49
N PRO A 856 29.31 -18.99 1.68
CA PRO A 856 29.01 -20.11 0.81
C PRO A 856 27.55 -20.57 0.88
N THR A 857 26.86 -20.31 2.00
CA THR A 857 25.48 -20.65 2.25
C THR A 857 24.63 -19.43 2.60
N HIS A 858 23.31 -19.54 2.53
CA HIS A 858 22.38 -18.50 2.99
C HIS A 858 22.51 -18.29 4.49
N ALA A 859 22.66 -19.37 5.25
CA ALA A 859 22.88 -19.30 6.70
C ALA A 859 24.17 -18.56 7.11
N ASP A 860 25.22 -18.60 6.29
CA ASP A 860 26.44 -17.85 6.55
C ASP A 860 26.25 -16.34 6.40
N TYR A 861 25.31 -15.90 5.55
CA TYR A 861 25.01 -14.50 5.27
C TYR A 861 23.88 -13.94 6.14
N GLY A 862 22.90 -14.75 6.52
CA GLY A 862 21.78 -14.31 7.35
C GLY A 862 22.24 -13.69 8.67
N GLY A 863 21.60 -12.58 9.07
CA GLY A 863 21.91 -11.86 10.31
C GLY A 863 23.26 -11.13 10.30
N LYS A 864 23.89 -10.92 9.14
CA LYS A 864 25.17 -10.20 9.02
C LYS A 864 24.96 -8.70 8.87
N GLU A 865 25.60 -7.93 9.72
CA GLU A 865 25.67 -6.47 9.61
C GLU A 865 26.57 -6.04 8.44
N ILE A 866 26.40 -4.81 7.96
CA ILE A 866 27.22 -4.27 6.87
C ILE A 866 28.73 -4.38 7.17
N THR A 867 29.12 -4.22 8.42
CA THR A 867 30.51 -4.36 8.91
C THR A 867 31.03 -5.80 8.92
N ASP A 868 30.13 -6.79 8.92
CA ASP A 868 30.48 -8.20 8.76
C ASP A 868 30.68 -8.53 7.27
N VAL A 869 29.95 -7.86 6.38
CA VAL A 869 29.99 -8.11 4.94
C VAL A 869 31.23 -7.50 4.31
N PHE A 870 31.53 -6.25 4.59
CA PHE A 870 32.64 -5.50 4.02
C PHE A 870 33.70 -5.14 5.07
N SER A 871 34.96 -5.04 4.63
CA SER A 871 36.04 -4.61 5.51
C SER A 871 35.94 -3.11 5.82
N GLU A 872 36.55 -2.69 6.93
CA GLU A 872 36.66 -1.28 7.30
C GLU A 872 37.27 -0.42 6.18
N GLU A 873 38.27 -0.96 5.47
CA GLU A 873 38.88 -0.26 4.34
C GLU A 873 37.91 -0.02 3.19
N GLN A 874 37.07 -1.02 2.86
CA GLN A 874 36.05 -0.89 1.82
C GLN A 874 34.98 0.12 2.23
N LEU A 875 34.51 0.06 3.48
CA LEU A 875 33.51 0.99 4.00
C LEU A 875 34.03 2.43 4.11
N ASN A 876 35.27 2.62 4.47
CA ASN A 876 35.87 3.94 4.54
C ASN A 876 36.11 4.60 3.16
N ARG A 877 36.16 3.79 2.09
CA ARG A 877 36.24 4.31 0.71
C ARG A 877 34.88 4.61 0.12
N ALA A 878 33.84 4.06 0.68
CA ALA A 878 32.48 4.22 0.17
C ALA A 878 31.95 5.64 0.44
N THR A 879 31.23 6.19 -0.52
CA THR A 879 30.33 7.32 -0.26
C THR A 879 29.13 6.80 0.49
N VAL A 880 28.86 7.36 1.66
CA VAL A 880 27.72 6.97 2.49
C VAL A 880 26.70 8.10 2.51
N ARG A 881 25.48 7.80 2.08
CA ARG A 881 24.35 8.72 2.19
C ARG A 881 23.39 8.20 3.25
N LYS A 882 22.75 9.12 3.95
CA LYS A 882 21.80 8.79 5.04
C LYS A 882 20.51 9.55 4.86
N ALA A 883 19.41 8.90 5.17
CA ALA A 883 18.11 9.53 5.36
C ALA A 883 17.68 9.39 6.83
N TYR A 884 17.12 10.45 7.39
CA TYR A 884 16.63 10.52 8.77
C TYR A 884 15.10 10.51 8.82
N THR A 885 14.45 10.86 7.72
CA THR A 885 12.99 10.88 7.60
C THR A 885 12.54 10.50 6.20
N PHE A 886 11.38 9.86 6.11
CA PHE A 886 10.66 9.65 4.86
C PHE A 886 9.27 10.29 4.89
N ALA A 887 8.91 10.96 5.98
CA ALA A 887 7.62 11.61 6.10
C ALA A 887 7.52 12.84 5.19
N THR A 888 6.44 12.96 4.44
CA THR A 888 6.01 14.22 3.80
C THR A 888 5.74 15.24 4.89
N THR A 889 6.37 16.41 4.79
CA THR A 889 6.52 17.32 5.93
C THR A 889 6.24 18.77 5.56
N LEU A 890 5.61 19.49 6.48
CA LEU A 890 5.46 20.92 6.47
C LEU A 890 6.49 21.57 7.40
N PHE A 891 7.10 22.64 6.94
CA PHE A 891 8.05 23.45 7.70
C PHE A 891 7.53 24.89 7.77
N TYR A 892 7.06 25.31 8.95
CA TYR A 892 6.65 26.69 9.17
C TYR A 892 7.84 27.61 9.38
N GLY A 893 7.87 28.73 8.66
CA GLY A 893 8.82 29.80 8.85
C GLY A 893 8.56 30.53 10.18
N ASN A 894 9.61 30.80 10.95
CA ASN A 894 9.50 31.49 12.24
C ASN A 894 9.71 33.00 12.15
N GLY A 895 10.04 33.55 10.95
CA GLY A 895 10.35 34.98 10.74
C GLY A 895 11.71 35.45 11.31
N ASP A 896 12.50 34.53 11.81
CA ASP A 896 13.88 34.77 12.26
C ASP A 896 14.92 33.99 11.41
N GLY A 897 14.48 33.51 10.24
CA GLY A 897 15.31 32.71 9.33
C GLY A 897 15.38 31.21 9.68
N THR A 898 14.62 30.77 10.68
CA THR A 898 14.53 29.35 11.04
C THR A 898 13.18 28.76 10.67
N PHE A 899 13.12 27.42 10.56
CA PHE A 899 11.91 26.66 10.26
C PHE A 899 11.58 25.67 11.36
N GLN A 900 10.29 25.48 11.62
CA GLN A 900 9.76 24.47 12.53
C GLN A 900 9.07 23.36 11.77
N GLN A 901 9.53 22.11 11.99
CA GLN A 901 8.95 20.93 11.35
C GLN A 901 7.59 20.56 11.96
N HIS A 902 6.60 20.31 11.09
CA HIS A 902 5.27 19.81 11.44
C HIS A 902 4.92 18.60 10.55
N LEU A 903 4.42 17.52 11.15
CA LEU A 903 3.92 16.37 10.41
C LEU A 903 2.52 16.69 9.85
N LEU A 904 2.33 16.39 8.58
CA LEU A 904 1.03 16.41 7.93
C LEU A 904 0.20 15.19 8.34
N PRO A 905 -1.13 15.20 8.14
CA PRO A 905 -1.99 14.05 8.39
C PRO A 905 -1.46 12.74 7.80
N VAL A 906 -1.76 11.65 8.49
CA VAL A 906 -1.20 10.31 8.20
C VAL A 906 -1.47 9.84 6.77
N GLU A 907 -2.54 10.27 6.15
CA GLU A 907 -2.91 9.95 4.77
C GLU A 907 -1.86 10.41 3.74
N THR A 908 -1.10 11.45 4.05
CA THR A 908 0.00 11.92 3.21
C THR A 908 1.25 11.03 3.30
N GLN A 909 1.25 10.06 4.22
CA GLN A 909 2.35 9.13 4.46
C GLN A 909 2.14 7.75 3.81
N PHE A 910 0.99 7.52 3.17
CA PHE A 910 0.64 6.21 2.59
C PHE A 910 1.45 5.87 1.34
N SER A 911 1.94 6.89 0.63
CA SER A 911 2.64 6.71 -0.64
C SER A 911 3.59 7.89 -0.90
N PRO A 912 4.60 7.75 -1.79
CA PRO A 912 5.42 8.88 -2.20
C PRO A 912 4.58 10.01 -2.78
N ILE A 913 4.92 11.25 -2.41
CA ILE A 913 4.30 12.46 -2.95
C ILE A 913 5.26 13.08 -3.97
N TYR A 914 4.78 13.28 -5.21
CA TYR A 914 5.54 13.83 -6.33
C TYR A 914 5.04 15.20 -6.78
N ALA A 915 3.82 15.57 -6.38
CA ALA A 915 3.25 16.87 -6.74
C ALA A 915 2.32 17.39 -5.63
N ILE A 916 2.38 18.70 -5.40
CA ILE A 916 1.61 19.41 -4.38
C ILE A 916 1.12 20.74 -4.97
N ILE A 917 -0.13 21.12 -4.70
CA ILE A 917 -0.60 22.50 -4.89
C ILE A 917 -1.21 23.02 -3.60
N ALA A 918 -0.91 24.29 -3.27
CA ALA A 918 -1.49 25.03 -2.17
C ALA A 918 -2.51 26.05 -2.70
N ARG A 919 -3.78 25.96 -2.28
CA ARG A 919 -4.82 26.95 -2.60
C ARG A 919 -6.06 26.73 -1.72
N ASP A 920 -6.94 27.71 -1.67
CA ASP A 920 -8.25 27.61 -1.03
C ASP A 920 -9.23 26.84 -1.92
N PHE A 921 -9.48 25.53 -1.59
CA PHE A 921 -10.40 24.66 -2.34
C PHE A 921 -11.84 24.74 -1.84
N ASP A 922 -12.09 25.00 -0.56
CA ASP A 922 -13.44 25.06 -0.01
C ASP A 922 -13.98 26.48 0.09
N GLY A 923 -13.11 27.50 -0.07
CA GLY A 923 -13.45 28.92 -0.10
C GLY A 923 -13.68 29.52 1.26
N ASP A 924 -13.04 29.00 2.28
CA ASP A 924 -13.06 29.55 3.64
C ASP A 924 -12.02 30.66 3.86
N GLY A 925 -11.09 30.83 2.93
CA GLY A 925 -10.00 31.80 2.96
C GLY A 925 -8.68 31.25 3.50
N SER A 926 -8.64 30.03 3.99
CA SER A 926 -7.43 29.32 4.39
C SER A 926 -6.79 28.62 3.19
N LYS A 927 -5.49 28.33 3.27
CA LYS A 927 -4.83 27.53 2.25
C LYS A 927 -5.02 26.04 2.55
N ASP A 928 -5.47 25.31 1.54
CA ASP A 928 -5.57 23.86 1.51
C ASP A 928 -4.42 23.27 0.69
N LEU A 929 -4.18 21.96 0.84
CA LEU A 929 -3.15 21.26 0.10
C LEU A 929 -3.75 20.09 -0.67
N LEU A 930 -3.54 20.02 -1.99
CA LEU A 930 -3.75 18.83 -2.80
C LEU A 930 -2.41 18.15 -3.05
N LEU A 931 -2.26 16.91 -2.61
CA LEU A 931 -1.05 16.10 -2.74
C LEU A 931 -1.35 14.85 -3.55
N ALA A 932 -0.44 14.48 -4.45
CA ALA A 932 -0.53 13.23 -5.19
C ALA A 932 0.84 12.66 -5.55
N GLY A 933 0.87 11.35 -5.84
CA GLY A 933 2.13 10.68 -6.12
C GLY A 933 1.95 9.25 -6.60
N ASN A 934 2.36 8.28 -5.81
CA ASN A 934 2.57 6.87 -6.11
C ASN A 934 3.82 6.60 -6.97
N PHE A 935 4.39 5.42 -6.78
CA PHE A 935 5.55 4.97 -7.55
C PHE A 935 5.61 3.44 -7.65
N HIS A 936 5.60 2.92 -8.86
CA HIS A 936 5.57 1.47 -9.14
C HIS A 936 6.94 0.90 -9.54
N GLY A 937 7.91 1.78 -9.77
CA GLY A 937 9.23 1.46 -10.29
C GLY A 937 10.22 0.98 -9.23
N VAL A 938 9.79 0.14 -8.28
CA VAL A 938 10.64 -0.43 -7.23
C VAL A 938 10.78 -1.94 -7.38
N PRO A 939 11.89 -2.56 -6.93
CA PRO A 939 11.99 -4.02 -6.91
C PRO A 939 10.89 -4.63 -6.02
N PRO A 940 10.35 -5.81 -6.35
CA PRO A 940 9.34 -6.49 -5.52
C PRO A 940 9.74 -6.68 -4.06
N GLN A 941 11.04 -6.75 -3.79
CA GLN A 941 11.60 -6.76 -2.44
C GLN A 941 11.21 -5.53 -1.61
N LEU A 942 11.08 -4.35 -2.22
CA LEU A 942 10.67 -3.11 -1.56
C LEU A 942 9.15 -2.91 -1.56
N GLY A 943 8.41 -3.69 -2.33
CA GLY A 943 6.96 -3.62 -2.44
C GLY A 943 6.50 -2.84 -3.68
N ARG A 944 5.42 -2.07 -3.53
CA ARG A 944 4.83 -1.19 -4.53
C ARG A 944 4.21 -0.01 -3.79
N TYR A 945 4.49 1.18 -4.22
CA TYR A 945 3.97 2.38 -3.57
C TYR A 945 2.76 2.89 -4.37
N ASP A 946 1.57 2.39 -4.05
CA ASP A 946 0.31 2.67 -4.76
C ASP A 946 -0.89 2.96 -3.85
N ALA A 947 -0.66 3.11 -2.55
CA ALA A 947 -1.70 3.23 -1.54
C ALA A 947 -2.45 4.59 -1.55
N SER A 948 -2.08 5.56 -2.43
CA SER A 948 -2.72 6.86 -2.50
C SER A 948 -3.68 6.97 -3.70
N TYR A 949 -4.84 7.59 -3.46
CA TYR A 949 -5.79 8.02 -4.49
C TYR A 949 -5.79 9.55 -4.67
N GLY A 950 -4.72 10.22 -4.22
CA GLY A 950 -4.67 11.67 -4.03
C GLY A 950 -5.26 12.07 -2.67
N THR A 951 -4.68 13.08 -2.04
CA THR A 951 -5.09 13.55 -0.72
C THR A 951 -5.38 15.04 -0.78
N LEU A 952 -6.61 15.44 -0.41
CA LEU A 952 -6.97 16.82 -0.20
C LEU A 952 -7.01 17.08 1.31
N LEU A 953 -6.19 18.02 1.75
CA LEU A 953 -6.12 18.50 3.12
C LEU A 953 -6.77 19.87 3.20
N LEU A 954 -7.78 20.02 4.05
CA LEU A 954 -8.33 21.32 4.36
C LEU A 954 -7.53 21.98 5.48
N GLY A 955 -7.10 23.22 5.25
CA GLY A 955 -6.48 24.09 6.24
C GLY A 955 -7.53 24.67 7.19
N GLY A 956 -7.12 24.98 8.41
CA GLY A 956 -8.01 25.54 9.43
C GLY A 956 -7.35 26.65 10.25
N ASP A 957 -8.14 27.31 11.09
CA ASP A 957 -7.76 28.51 11.88
C ASP A 957 -6.51 28.37 12.79
N ASN A 958 -5.94 27.16 12.96
CA ASN A 958 -4.85 26.91 13.93
C ASN A 958 -3.67 26.13 13.33
N THR A 959 -3.32 26.35 12.08
CA THR A 959 -2.18 25.64 11.44
C THR A 959 -2.34 24.10 11.39
N THR A 960 -3.58 23.62 11.52
CA THR A 960 -3.91 22.18 11.45
C THR A 960 -4.56 21.85 10.12
N PHE A 961 -4.15 20.76 9.53
CA PHE A 961 -4.74 20.22 8.31
C PHE A 961 -5.61 19.01 8.62
N LYS A 962 -6.74 18.88 7.91
CA LYS A 962 -7.63 17.72 7.98
C LYS A 962 -7.71 17.05 6.62
N ALA A 963 -7.38 15.75 6.55
CA ALA A 963 -7.56 14.97 5.34
C ALA A 963 -9.04 14.67 5.09
N LEU A 964 -9.45 14.78 3.82
CA LEU A 964 -10.78 14.38 3.36
C LEU A 964 -10.72 12.96 2.79
N LEU A 965 -11.80 12.21 3.00
CA LEU A 965 -12.00 10.92 2.33
C LEU A 965 -12.23 11.12 0.82
N PRO A 966 -11.97 10.10 -0.03
CA PRO A 966 -12.20 10.18 -1.48
C PRO A 966 -13.62 10.62 -1.85
N GLY A 967 -14.64 10.18 -1.14
CA GLY A 967 -16.01 10.58 -1.37
C GLY A 967 -16.32 12.04 -1.02
N GLU A 968 -15.59 12.62 -0.07
CA GLU A 968 -15.73 14.02 0.33
C GLU A 968 -14.95 14.95 -0.60
N SER A 969 -13.71 14.56 -0.91
CA SER A 969 -12.85 15.32 -1.83
C SER A 969 -13.27 15.19 -3.29
N GLY A 970 -13.78 14.03 -3.70
CA GLY A 970 -14.06 13.66 -5.09
C GLY A 970 -12.83 13.18 -5.85
N LEU A 971 -11.69 12.99 -5.17
CA LEU A 971 -10.47 12.53 -5.78
C LEU A 971 -10.45 11.00 -5.96
N LEU A 972 -10.13 10.57 -7.16
CA LEU A 972 -9.77 9.21 -7.51
C LEU A 972 -8.60 9.24 -8.51
N ILE A 973 -7.41 9.46 -7.97
CA ILE A 973 -6.19 9.55 -8.77
C ILE A 973 -5.42 8.24 -8.65
N SER A 974 -5.60 7.35 -9.60
CA SER A 974 -4.84 6.11 -9.71
C SER A 974 -3.61 6.29 -10.61
N GLY A 975 -2.59 5.43 -10.44
CA GLY A 975 -1.35 5.46 -11.20
C GLY A 975 -0.31 6.41 -10.61
N GLN A 976 0.74 6.68 -11.36
CA GLN A 976 1.93 7.39 -10.91
C GLN A 976 1.86 8.87 -11.32
N VAL A 977 1.47 9.74 -10.41
CA VAL A 977 1.49 11.19 -10.62
C VAL A 977 2.92 11.69 -10.67
N ARG A 978 3.21 12.61 -11.59
CA ARG A 978 4.50 13.30 -11.69
C ARG A 978 4.37 14.80 -11.57
N ASP A 979 3.19 15.35 -11.91
CA ASP A 979 2.95 16.78 -11.79
C ASP A 979 1.47 17.11 -11.65
N ILE A 980 1.19 18.27 -11.05
CA ILE A 980 -0.13 18.86 -10.93
C ILE A 980 -0.04 20.34 -11.29
N ALA A 981 -0.89 20.81 -12.18
CA ALA A 981 -0.97 22.21 -12.55
C ALA A 981 -2.42 22.72 -12.56
N THR A 982 -2.59 23.99 -12.30
CA THR A 982 -3.87 24.68 -12.52
C THR A 982 -3.88 25.35 -13.88
N LEU A 983 -5.01 25.27 -14.59
CA LEU A 983 -5.21 25.89 -15.89
C LEU A 983 -6.44 26.79 -15.84
N THR A 984 -6.30 28.03 -16.28
CA THR A 984 -7.44 28.95 -16.47
C THR A 984 -8.10 28.64 -17.81
N TYR A 985 -9.35 28.17 -17.75
CA TYR A 985 -10.10 27.86 -18.97
C TYR A 985 -10.79 29.10 -19.53
N GLN A 986 -11.17 29.06 -20.79
CA GLN A 986 -11.73 30.20 -21.56
C GLN A 986 -12.89 30.96 -20.88
N ASP A 987 -13.62 30.32 -19.97
CA ASP A 987 -14.74 30.92 -19.23
C ASP A 987 -14.33 31.51 -17.88
N GLY A 988 -13.01 31.60 -17.64
CA GLY A 988 -12.42 32.11 -16.40
C GLY A 988 -12.46 31.15 -15.23
N ARG A 989 -12.97 29.94 -15.41
CA ARG A 989 -12.90 28.88 -14.40
C ARG A 989 -11.53 28.17 -14.46
N GLU A 990 -11.04 27.80 -13.29
CA GLU A 990 -9.84 26.98 -13.19
C GLU A 990 -10.16 25.50 -13.18
N VAL A 991 -9.30 24.72 -13.80
CA VAL A 991 -9.27 23.26 -13.74
C VAL A 991 -7.91 22.80 -13.24
N ILE A 992 -7.87 21.60 -12.66
CA ILE A 992 -6.66 20.97 -12.15
C ILE A 992 -6.26 19.85 -13.11
N LEU A 993 -5.06 19.92 -13.60
CA LEU A 993 -4.46 18.94 -14.51
C LEU A 993 -3.54 18.03 -13.72
N ILE A 994 -3.72 16.73 -13.84
CA ILE A 994 -2.90 15.70 -13.19
C ILE A 994 -2.11 14.95 -14.27
N ALA A 995 -0.81 15.18 -14.35
CA ALA A 995 0.07 14.47 -15.25
C ALA A 995 0.57 13.16 -14.61
N LYS A 996 0.44 12.06 -15.34
CA LYS A 996 0.77 10.72 -14.86
C LYS A 996 1.73 10.01 -15.82
N ASN A 997 2.71 9.29 -15.26
CA ASN A 997 3.61 8.44 -16.04
C ASN A 997 2.83 7.26 -16.64
N ASP A 998 3.11 6.96 -17.91
CA ASP A 998 2.50 5.89 -18.73
C ASP A 998 0.96 5.85 -18.70
N ALA A 999 0.32 7.02 -18.56
CA ALA A 999 -1.13 7.12 -18.40
C ALA A 999 -1.72 8.37 -19.09
N PRO A 1000 -3.04 8.41 -19.28
CA PRO A 1000 -3.70 9.63 -19.72
C PRO A 1000 -3.64 10.71 -18.63
N ILE A 1001 -3.60 11.98 -19.05
CA ILE A 1001 -3.80 13.12 -18.15
C ILE A 1001 -5.21 13.05 -17.58
N GLN A 1002 -5.36 13.45 -16.34
CA GLN A 1002 -6.64 13.51 -15.63
C GLN A 1002 -6.99 14.96 -15.31
N VAL A 1003 -8.26 15.31 -15.35
CA VAL A 1003 -8.71 16.71 -15.19
C VAL A 1003 -9.81 16.81 -14.16
N TYR A 1004 -9.59 17.63 -13.14
CA TYR A 1004 -10.57 17.93 -12.10
C TYR A 1004 -11.07 19.36 -12.17
N ARG A 1005 -12.29 19.56 -11.72
CA ARG A 1005 -12.87 20.88 -11.52
C ARG A 1005 -13.49 20.99 -10.16
N GLN A 1006 -13.32 22.13 -9.51
CA GLN A 1006 -13.99 22.47 -8.26
C GLN A 1006 -15.50 22.50 -8.45
N ALA A 1007 -16.27 21.99 -7.48
CA ALA A 1007 -17.71 22.07 -7.48
C ALA A 1007 -18.17 23.54 -7.50
N PRO A 1008 -19.20 23.92 -8.25
CA PRO A 1008 -19.73 25.28 -8.19
C PRO A 1008 -20.28 25.54 -6.78
N LYS A 1009 -19.90 26.70 -6.20
CA LYS A 1009 -20.36 27.14 -4.86
C LYS A 1009 -21.84 27.42 -4.83
#